data_1fbaafe63599e889eb93cefa44f1cc82
#
_entry.id   1fbaafe63599e889eb93cefa44f1cc82
#
_cell.length_a   1.000
_cell.length_b   1.000
_cell.length_c   1.000
_cell.angle_alpha   90.00
_cell.angle_beta   90.00
_cell.angle_gamma   90.00
#
_symmetry.space_group_name_H-M   'P 1'
#
loop_
_entity.id
_entity.type
_entity.pdbx_description
1 polymer ?
#
loop_
_entity_poly.entity_id
_entity_poly.type
_entity_poly.pdbx_seq_one_letter_code
_entity_poly.pdbx_strand_id
1 'polypeptide(L)'
;MLSMRWGIEVALGLLVSLGAALGAHPSARGGEPAGADEAPTGPLAPEAAAKSFRVAPGVRVELVAAEPLVVSPVACAFDERGRMFVAEDRGYPTGPGEGQPPIGRIALLDDRDGDGRMDHRVEFAEGLTYPNGVLPWDGGVIVTCSPDVLWLKDTDGDGKADVREVLFTGFSTKGSTQLRVSHPVLSIDGWIYLTSGLTGGSVTAPDRPDHPAVTLGRTDFRFRPDRTAFEAADGGAQFGQTFDDFGRRFICYNRVQVQHVVISSSSLRRNPRLAFSETVHNCPADMTPEPLRGHGSAARIFPISRNVTTADSHAGTFTAACAVTVFRGDGLPDEYRGGAFSCDPTGNLVHFDRLEQAGATFAARAAREGVEFLASTDDWFRPVFLGQGPEGALYICDMYRKTIEHPDYLPEEIRKRTDFEGGKTMGRIWRAVRDDLSPDDARKLRRVDLRESTTADLCRMLADPNAWRRDAAHRLLLERRDAAAAGPLAAILGDADSPGYAIAAALGLLDALDGLDAEMLRRASAHPSAGAREIALRLIGDRLKSDPSLIEAVLARADDDDPRVRFQAAITLGDAPDAPVDRVVAALASIAARDGADRWARAAVFSSLRDREIPLLEALRGLADGGRSFSPELLVELGRMASQSAPRDEWPALTGRVVTPRDGRAFAPRDQAALLTGLAESVRGRLKADDGDDSLRALAGDDPALAAAVDSVVKDTAGLAADASASLDERRAAIGFLGFAGFDRGGDTLLEFVGSESPPALQAAAVRALGIQRDPRVAAALLGSDRFGRYTPTIRDEVMSVLLSQGAHIPGVLDALADGRVPVGAVDALHRRQLAQNADETIRRRAAELFGPVAGDRAKVYDAHKDVVAMTPDPSKGRAVFLRECAQCHRLDQEGVAVGPDLFDIRNQSKEAILLHILAPDHEITPGFTAYTVATLDGRVLTGLIASETDSSITLRQSLGKEDVVLRSDIDEVSASKQSLMPQGLEETISRQEFADLLSYLKGEGAGGE
;
A
#
# COMPACT_ATOMS: atom_id res chain seq x y z
N MET A 1 -25.06 -10.62 56.77
CA MET A 1 -25.09 -12.01 57.26
C MET A 1 -24.21 -12.86 56.36
N LEU A 2 -23.17 -13.36 56.98
CA LEU A 2 -22.34 -14.53 56.69
C LEU A 2 -21.69 -14.58 55.32
N SER A 3 -20.39 -14.23 55.16
CA SER A 3 -19.14 -14.82 55.70
C SER A 3 -18.81 -16.22 55.17
N MET A 4 -17.67 -16.35 54.46
CA MET A 4 -16.38 -17.02 54.82
C MET A 4 -15.65 -17.35 53.53
N ARG A 5 -14.47 -16.77 53.20
CA ARG A 5 -13.11 -17.05 53.67
C ARG A 5 -12.71 -18.52 53.66
N TRP A 6 -11.60 -18.77 52.91
CA TRP A 6 -10.44 -19.65 53.18
C TRP A 6 -9.71 -19.83 51.86
N GLY A 7 -8.38 -19.80 51.65
CA GLY A 7 -7.25 -19.63 52.56
C GLY A 7 -6.01 -20.00 51.75
N ILE A 8 -4.97 -19.22 51.90
CA ILE A 8 -3.60 -19.38 51.36
C ILE A 8 -2.95 -20.52 52.11
N GLU A 9 -2.18 -21.41 51.40
CA GLU A 9 -0.97 -22.01 51.98
C GLU A 9 0.12 -22.21 50.97
N VAL A 10 1.28 -21.70 51.37
CA VAL A 10 2.61 -21.79 50.82
C VAL A 10 3.30 -23.04 51.40
N ALA A 11 4.00 -23.78 50.56
CA ALA A 11 5.10 -24.62 51.08
C ALA A 11 6.26 -24.73 50.08
N LEU A 12 7.37 -24.17 50.54
CA LEU A 12 8.74 -24.37 50.04
C LEU A 12 9.19 -25.79 50.27
N GLY A 13 10.04 -26.31 49.37
CA GLY A 13 10.87 -27.44 49.75
C GLY A 13 11.65 -28.18 48.67
N LEU A 14 12.92 -27.79 48.53
CA LEU A 14 14.12 -28.58 48.25
C LEU A 14 14.49 -29.07 46.85
N LEU A 15 15.64 -28.51 46.43
CA LEU A 15 16.63 -29.03 45.49
C LEU A 15 16.96 -30.51 45.69
N VAL A 16 17.24 -31.23 44.59
CA VAL A 16 18.49 -31.97 44.32
C VAL A 16 18.50 -32.61 42.92
N SER A 17 19.52 -32.24 42.15
CA SER A 17 20.34 -33.02 41.20
C SER A 17 19.81 -33.54 39.87
N LEU A 18 20.48 -32.99 38.85
CA LEU A 18 21.07 -33.61 37.64
C LEU A 18 20.25 -34.60 36.82
N GLY A 19 20.04 -34.17 35.58
CA GLY A 19 19.70 -35.07 34.48
C GLY A 19 19.45 -34.24 33.24
N ALA A 20 20.51 -33.97 32.46
CA ALA A 20 20.37 -33.37 31.13
C ALA A 20 19.47 -34.24 30.25
N ALA A 21 18.31 -33.74 29.89
CA ALA A 21 17.53 -34.17 28.74
C ALA A 21 17.16 -32.95 27.94
N LEU A 22 17.94 -32.67 26.92
CA LEU A 22 17.58 -31.80 25.82
C LEU A 22 16.29 -32.35 25.20
N GLY A 23 15.15 -31.79 25.60
CA GLY A 23 13.89 -31.98 24.93
C GLY A 23 13.95 -31.19 23.62
N ALA A 24 14.32 -31.86 22.56
CA ALA A 24 14.09 -31.38 21.21
C ALA A 24 12.59 -31.17 21.03
N HIS A 25 12.16 -29.93 20.83
CA HIS A 25 10.89 -29.68 20.20
C HIS A 25 10.92 -30.39 18.83
N PRO A 26 9.89 -31.15 18.46
CA PRO A 26 9.84 -31.69 17.12
C PRO A 26 9.70 -30.47 16.18
N SER A 27 10.80 -30.12 15.51
CA SER A 27 10.71 -29.42 14.22
C SER A 27 9.74 -30.27 13.39
N ALA A 28 8.69 -29.66 12.92
CA ALA A 28 7.85 -30.26 11.91
C ALA A 28 8.77 -30.58 10.71
N ARG A 29 9.25 -31.79 10.67
CA ARG A 29 9.84 -32.36 9.46
C ARG A 29 8.70 -32.34 8.47
N GLY A 30 8.83 -31.52 7.43
CA GLY A 30 8.08 -31.67 6.21
C GLY A 30 8.11 -33.15 5.87
N GLY A 31 6.96 -33.76 5.68
CA GLY A 31 6.87 -35.17 5.29
C GLY A 31 7.78 -35.38 4.11
N GLU A 32 8.61 -36.42 4.16
CA GLU A 32 9.35 -36.91 2.99
C GLU A 32 8.35 -37.01 1.82
N PRO A 33 8.65 -36.43 0.65
CA PRO A 33 7.77 -36.58 -0.51
C PRO A 33 7.66 -38.09 -0.78
N ALA A 34 6.43 -38.58 -0.78
CA ALA A 34 6.10 -39.90 -1.29
C ALA A 34 6.77 -40.06 -2.66
N GLY A 35 7.40 -41.19 -2.90
CA GLY A 35 8.27 -41.62 -3.97
C GLY A 35 8.28 -40.73 -5.21
N ALA A 36 9.45 -40.47 -5.75
CA ALA A 36 9.70 -39.75 -6.98
C ALA A 36 8.96 -40.39 -8.17
N ASP A 37 7.64 -40.11 -8.26
CA ASP A 37 6.96 -40.12 -9.53
C ASP A 37 7.45 -38.88 -10.28
N GLU A 38 8.06 -39.10 -11.42
CA GLU A 38 8.49 -38.02 -12.34
C GLU A 38 7.30 -37.10 -12.54
N ALA A 39 7.45 -35.81 -12.19
CA ALA A 39 6.41 -34.82 -12.43
C ALA A 39 5.99 -34.86 -13.90
N PRO A 40 4.70 -34.80 -14.22
CA PRO A 40 4.25 -34.84 -15.60
C PRO A 40 4.94 -33.73 -16.39
N THR A 41 5.64 -34.08 -17.45
CA THR A 41 6.40 -33.12 -18.29
C THR A 41 5.53 -32.36 -19.28
N GLY A 42 4.20 -32.58 -19.28
CA GLY A 42 3.22 -32.01 -20.22
C GLY A 42 1.88 -31.70 -19.54
N PRO A 43 0.96 -31.08 -20.30
CA PRO A 43 -0.36 -30.72 -19.79
C PRO A 43 -1.18 -31.97 -19.42
N LEU A 44 -1.89 -31.89 -18.31
CA LEU A 44 -2.81 -32.95 -17.89
C LEU A 44 -4.18 -32.80 -18.59
N ALA A 45 -4.88 -33.91 -18.83
CA ALA A 45 -6.28 -33.84 -19.18
C ALA A 45 -7.08 -33.19 -18.01
N PRO A 46 -8.24 -32.52 -18.28
CA PRO A 46 -8.99 -31.79 -17.26
C PRO A 46 -9.34 -32.62 -16.02
N GLU A 47 -9.74 -33.90 -16.20
CA GLU A 47 -10.09 -34.79 -15.10
C GLU A 47 -8.84 -35.24 -14.28
N ALA A 48 -7.66 -35.23 -14.88
CA ALA A 48 -6.40 -35.55 -14.23
C ALA A 48 -5.90 -34.30 -13.46
N ALA A 49 -6.02 -33.11 -14.05
CA ALA A 49 -5.68 -31.83 -13.40
C ALA A 49 -6.56 -31.60 -12.16
N ALA A 50 -7.86 -31.94 -12.21
CA ALA A 50 -8.73 -31.85 -11.02
C ALA A 50 -8.20 -32.65 -9.82
N LYS A 51 -7.45 -33.75 -10.06
CA LYS A 51 -6.86 -34.58 -8.99
C LYS A 51 -5.55 -34.01 -8.42
N SER A 52 -4.93 -33.08 -9.11
CA SER A 52 -3.72 -32.40 -8.65
C SER A 52 -3.98 -31.35 -7.54
N PHE A 53 -5.23 -30.98 -7.34
CA PHE A 53 -5.62 -29.97 -6.37
C PHE A 53 -5.53 -30.46 -4.93
N ARG A 54 -5.03 -29.59 -4.06
CA ARG A 54 -5.24 -29.62 -2.61
C ARG A 54 -6.17 -28.46 -2.27
N VAL A 55 -7.30 -28.76 -1.68
CA VAL A 55 -8.38 -27.81 -1.43
C VAL A 55 -8.63 -27.71 0.07
N ALA A 56 -9.01 -26.53 0.54
CA ALA A 56 -9.40 -26.31 1.93
C ALA A 56 -10.57 -27.22 2.35
N PRO A 57 -10.63 -27.66 3.61
CA PRO A 57 -11.72 -28.48 4.13
C PRO A 57 -13.09 -27.83 3.94
N GLY A 58 -14.11 -28.66 3.68
CA GLY A 58 -15.49 -28.20 3.46
C GLY A 58 -15.76 -27.62 2.07
N VAL A 59 -14.77 -27.69 1.15
CA VAL A 59 -14.84 -27.17 -0.21
C VAL A 59 -14.47 -28.24 -1.21
N ARG A 60 -15.19 -28.31 -2.30
CA ARG A 60 -14.83 -29.09 -3.49
C ARG A 60 -14.66 -28.18 -4.70
N VAL A 61 -13.81 -28.62 -5.63
CA VAL A 61 -13.56 -27.92 -6.90
C VAL A 61 -14.14 -28.76 -8.05
N GLU A 62 -14.91 -28.11 -8.91
CA GLU A 62 -15.56 -28.73 -10.03
C GLU A 62 -15.12 -28.08 -11.35
N LEU A 63 -14.99 -28.85 -12.42
CA LEU A 63 -14.73 -28.35 -13.75
C LEU A 63 -16.02 -27.77 -14.36
N VAL A 64 -15.93 -26.51 -14.83
CA VAL A 64 -17.05 -25.81 -15.50
C VAL A 64 -16.89 -25.80 -17.01
N ALA A 65 -15.71 -25.49 -17.51
CA ALA A 65 -15.38 -25.50 -18.93
C ALA A 65 -13.90 -25.83 -19.14
N ALA A 66 -13.57 -26.44 -20.24
CA ALA A 66 -12.20 -26.75 -20.65
C ALA A 66 -12.03 -26.56 -22.16
N GLU A 67 -10.79 -26.62 -22.61
CA GLU A 67 -10.47 -26.66 -24.04
C GLU A 67 -11.20 -27.82 -24.76
N PRO A 68 -11.73 -27.62 -25.95
CA PRO A 68 -11.66 -26.46 -26.82
C PRO A 68 -12.75 -25.42 -26.56
N LEU A 69 -13.65 -25.64 -25.58
CA LEU A 69 -14.79 -24.77 -25.32
C LEU A 69 -14.36 -23.40 -24.79
N VAL A 70 -13.25 -23.35 -24.07
CA VAL A 70 -12.63 -22.10 -23.57
C VAL A 70 -11.12 -22.14 -23.82
N VAL A 71 -10.54 -20.98 -24.20
CA VAL A 71 -9.12 -20.88 -24.52
C VAL A 71 -8.54 -19.60 -23.90
N SER A 72 -7.50 -19.73 -23.07
CA SER A 72 -6.81 -18.61 -22.41
C SER A 72 -7.77 -17.62 -21.72
N PRO A 73 -8.65 -18.10 -20.81
CA PRO A 73 -9.59 -17.24 -20.11
C PRO A 73 -8.86 -16.34 -19.12
N VAL A 74 -9.12 -15.03 -19.16
CA VAL A 74 -8.53 -14.02 -18.29
C VAL A 74 -9.57 -13.25 -17.46
N ALA A 75 -10.85 -13.37 -17.78
CA ALA A 75 -11.95 -12.85 -16.98
C ALA A 75 -13.25 -13.55 -17.38
N CYS A 76 -14.20 -13.66 -16.44
CA CYS A 76 -15.54 -14.13 -16.70
C CYS A 76 -16.59 -13.37 -15.90
N ALA A 77 -17.80 -13.27 -16.43
CA ALA A 77 -18.95 -12.68 -15.75
C ALA A 77 -20.25 -13.31 -16.24
N PHE A 78 -21.25 -13.41 -15.36
CA PHE A 78 -22.56 -13.97 -15.68
C PHE A 78 -23.57 -12.87 -15.99
N ASP A 79 -24.33 -13.04 -17.05
CA ASP A 79 -25.49 -12.19 -17.36
C ASP A 79 -26.71 -12.57 -16.50
N GLU A 80 -27.78 -11.80 -16.61
CA GLU A 80 -29.05 -12.01 -15.88
C GLU A 80 -29.76 -13.31 -16.24
N ARG A 81 -29.30 -14.05 -17.25
CA ARG A 81 -29.79 -15.38 -17.66
C ARG A 81 -28.93 -16.51 -17.14
N GLY A 82 -27.83 -16.22 -16.44
CA GLY A 82 -26.85 -17.20 -15.97
C GLY A 82 -25.92 -17.71 -17.08
N ARG A 83 -25.86 -17.06 -18.24
CA ARG A 83 -24.86 -17.34 -19.29
C ARG A 83 -23.54 -16.63 -18.92
N MET A 84 -22.42 -17.22 -19.26
CA MET A 84 -21.11 -16.75 -18.92
C MET A 84 -20.42 -16.09 -20.10
N PHE A 85 -20.13 -14.77 -19.99
CA PHE A 85 -19.17 -14.10 -20.86
C PHE A 85 -17.76 -14.40 -20.38
N VAL A 86 -16.87 -14.77 -21.32
CA VAL A 86 -15.46 -15.05 -21.03
C VAL A 86 -14.57 -14.21 -21.94
N ALA A 87 -13.69 -13.41 -21.34
CA ALA A 87 -12.61 -12.74 -22.07
C ALA A 87 -11.47 -13.75 -22.30
N GLU A 88 -11.13 -13.97 -23.56
CA GLU A 88 -10.06 -14.87 -23.99
C GLU A 88 -8.91 -14.05 -24.57
N ASP A 89 -7.83 -13.87 -23.79
CA ASP A 89 -6.59 -13.22 -24.28
C ASP A 89 -5.71 -14.24 -25.00
N ARG A 90 -6.11 -14.60 -26.19
CA ARG A 90 -5.39 -15.56 -27.04
C ARG A 90 -4.05 -15.03 -27.56
N GLY A 91 -3.87 -13.72 -27.51
CA GLY A 91 -2.65 -13.03 -27.91
C GLY A 91 -1.56 -12.97 -26.83
N TYR A 92 -1.86 -13.38 -25.62
CA TYR A 92 -0.91 -13.31 -24.50
C TYR A 92 0.37 -14.14 -24.80
N PRO A 93 1.59 -13.65 -24.48
CA PRO A 93 1.89 -12.33 -23.90
C PRO A 93 2.21 -11.24 -24.92
N THR A 94 2.57 -11.57 -26.16
CA THR A 94 3.18 -10.66 -27.14
C THR A 94 2.25 -10.23 -28.27
N GLY A 95 1.04 -10.74 -28.30
CA GLY A 95 0.09 -10.53 -29.39
C GLY A 95 0.22 -11.52 -30.53
N PRO A 96 -0.55 -11.33 -31.62
CA PRO A 96 -0.61 -12.26 -32.74
C PRO A 96 0.65 -12.27 -33.63
N GLY A 97 1.64 -11.43 -33.33
CA GLY A 97 2.80 -11.20 -34.20
C GLY A 97 2.63 -9.98 -35.09
N GLU A 98 3.76 -9.45 -35.57
CA GLU A 98 3.78 -8.21 -36.34
C GLU A 98 2.97 -8.35 -37.65
N GLY A 99 2.03 -7.42 -37.85
CA GLY A 99 1.18 -7.40 -39.06
C GLY A 99 0.05 -8.44 -39.09
N GLN A 100 -0.13 -9.24 -38.06
CA GLN A 100 -1.24 -10.16 -37.93
C GLN A 100 -2.46 -9.48 -37.32
N PRO A 101 -3.70 -9.89 -37.65
CA PRO A 101 -4.90 -9.36 -37.04
C PRO A 101 -5.01 -9.75 -35.55
N PRO A 102 -5.70 -8.93 -34.72
CA PRO A 102 -6.02 -9.28 -33.35
C PRO A 102 -6.78 -10.60 -33.25
N ILE A 103 -6.45 -11.46 -32.27
CA ILE A 103 -7.00 -12.81 -32.09
C ILE A 103 -7.76 -13.01 -30.78
N GLY A 104 -7.79 -12.00 -29.91
CA GLY A 104 -8.58 -12.02 -28.69
C GLY A 104 -10.08 -12.08 -28.98
N ARG A 105 -10.85 -12.67 -28.06
CA ARG A 105 -12.28 -12.96 -28.25
C ARG A 105 -13.06 -12.74 -26.96
N ILE A 106 -14.37 -12.56 -27.12
CA ILE A 106 -15.36 -12.77 -26.06
C ILE A 106 -16.16 -13.99 -26.44
N ALA A 107 -16.10 -15.04 -25.62
CA ALA A 107 -16.94 -16.20 -25.73
C ALA A 107 -18.20 -16.04 -24.85
N LEU A 108 -19.35 -16.50 -25.33
CA LEU A 108 -20.56 -16.66 -24.57
C LEU A 108 -20.83 -18.15 -24.38
N LEU A 109 -20.75 -18.59 -23.10
CA LEU A 109 -20.95 -19.97 -22.71
C LEU A 109 -22.31 -20.18 -22.05
N ASP A 110 -22.92 -21.35 -22.25
CA ASP A 110 -24.21 -21.71 -21.69
C ASP A 110 -24.20 -23.18 -21.23
N ASP A 111 -24.86 -23.48 -20.11
CA ASP A 111 -25.10 -24.81 -19.55
C ASP A 111 -26.55 -25.19 -19.90
N ARG A 112 -26.76 -25.74 -21.09
CA ARG A 112 -28.09 -26.00 -21.62
C ARG A 112 -28.79 -27.23 -21.01
N ASP A 113 -28.02 -28.25 -20.65
CA ASP A 113 -28.57 -29.45 -20.03
C ASP A 113 -28.69 -29.30 -18.50
N GLY A 114 -28.01 -28.28 -17.93
CA GLY A 114 -28.10 -27.91 -16.54
C GLY A 114 -27.33 -28.85 -15.60
N ASP A 115 -26.29 -29.50 -16.08
CA ASP A 115 -25.47 -30.41 -15.29
C ASP A 115 -24.37 -29.65 -14.49
N GLY A 116 -24.15 -28.39 -14.82
CA GLY A 116 -23.18 -27.48 -14.19
C GLY A 116 -21.89 -27.37 -14.96
N ARG A 117 -21.80 -27.98 -16.14
CA ARG A 117 -20.72 -27.78 -17.10
C ARG A 117 -21.25 -27.00 -18.28
N MET A 118 -20.45 -26.08 -18.81
CA MET A 118 -20.81 -25.41 -20.04
C MET A 118 -20.71 -26.38 -21.20
N ASP A 119 -21.77 -26.51 -21.97
CA ASP A 119 -21.87 -27.43 -23.09
C ASP A 119 -22.13 -26.73 -24.46
N HIS A 120 -22.40 -25.42 -24.39
CA HIS A 120 -22.61 -24.61 -25.58
C HIS A 120 -21.76 -23.36 -25.58
N ARG A 121 -21.18 -23.05 -26.77
CA ARG A 121 -20.33 -21.85 -26.98
C ARG A 121 -20.80 -21.10 -28.21
N VAL A 122 -20.85 -19.79 -28.12
CA VAL A 122 -20.93 -18.83 -29.22
C VAL A 122 -19.73 -17.89 -29.18
N GLU A 123 -19.15 -17.59 -30.35
CA GLU A 123 -18.17 -16.52 -30.49
C GLU A 123 -18.90 -15.18 -30.47
N PHE A 124 -19.05 -14.56 -29.26
CA PHE A 124 -19.80 -13.34 -29.09
C PHE A 124 -19.14 -12.15 -29.80
N ALA A 125 -17.81 -12.02 -29.68
CA ALA A 125 -17.02 -11.01 -30.39
C ALA A 125 -15.62 -11.52 -30.72
N GLU A 126 -15.11 -11.13 -31.87
CA GLU A 126 -13.77 -11.48 -32.36
C GLU A 126 -12.95 -10.24 -32.72
N GLY A 127 -11.66 -10.43 -33.00
CA GLY A 127 -10.77 -9.37 -33.48
C GLY A 127 -10.46 -8.32 -32.40
N LEU A 128 -10.34 -8.77 -31.17
CA LEU A 128 -9.96 -7.93 -30.02
C LEU A 128 -8.44 -8.02 -29.79
N THR A 129 -7.83 -6.89 -29.42
CA THR A 129 -6.37 -6.84 -29.16
C THR A 129 -6.01 -7.62 -27.92
N TYR A 130 -6.46 -7.16 -26.76
CA TYR A 130 -6.17 -7.76 -25.46
C TYR A 130 -7.38 -7.55 -24.54
N PRO A 131 -8.44 -8.39 -24.68
CA PRO A 131 -9.60 -8.31 -23.80
C PRO A 131 -9.23 -8.80 -22.41
N ASN A 132 -9.25 -7.90 -21.42
CA ASN A 132 -8.79 -8.15 -20.05
C ASN A 132 -9.89 -8.11 -18.98
N GLY A 133 -11.13 -7.83 -19.35
CA GLY A 133 -12.25 -7.81 -18.41
C GLY A 133 -13.58 -7.70 -19.10
N VAL A 134 -14.62 -8.20 -18.45
CA VAL A 134 -16.00 -8.21 -18.92
C VAL A 134 -16.96 -7.83 -17.80
N LEU A 135 -17.95 -7.00 -18.11
CA LEU A 135 -19.03 -6.61 -17.20
C LEU A 135 -20.35 -6.57 -17.99
N PRO A 136 -21.32 -7.46 -17.74
CA PRO A 136 -22.65 -7.36 -18.32
C PRO A 136 -23.29 -6.00 -18.01
N TRP A 137 -23.85 -5.35 -19.04
CA TRP A 137 -24.48 -4.04 -18.92
C TRP A 137 -25.46 -3.80 -20.05
N ASP A 138 -26.70 -3.38 -19.73
CA ASP A 138 -27.76 -2.99 -20.66
C ASP A 138 -28.01 -4.00 -21.79
N GLY A 139 -28.13 -5.29 -21.41
CA GLY A 139 -28.34 -6.40 -22.34
C GLY A 139 -27.16 -6.70 -23.26
N GLY A 140 -26.00 -6.08 -23.03
CA GLY A 140 -24.74 -6.33 -23.69
C GLY A 140 -23.62 -6.57 -22.66
N VAL A 141 -22.36 -6.26 -23.03
CA VAL A 141 -21.19 -6.42 -22.17
C VAL A 141 -20.19 -5.28 -22.38
N ILE A 142 -19.74 -4.67 -21.30
CA ILE A 142 -18.59 -3.76 -21.30
C ILE A 142 -17.31 -4.60 -21.29
N VAL A 143 -16.39 -4.30 -22.20
CA VAL A 143 -15.13 -5.03 -22.37
C VAL A 143 -13.96 -4.05 -22.26
N THR A 144 -13.03 -4.31 -21.36
CA THR A 144 -11.74 -3.61 -21.35
C THR A 144 -10.80 -4.27 -22.34
N CYS A 145 -10.35 -3.50 -23.33
CA CYS A 145 -9.53 -3.99 -24.45
C CYS A 145 -8.61 -2.85 -24.94
N SER A 146 -7.52 -2.60 -24.20
CA SER A 146 -6.61 -1.49 -24.49
C SER A 146 -6.25 -1.34 -25.99
N PRO A 147 -6.31 -0.09 -26.56
CA PRO A 147 -6.46 1.20 -25.87
C PRO A 147 -7.91 1.57 -25.51
N ASP A 148 -8.88 0.74 -25.79
CA ASP A 148 -10.30 1.04 -25.71
C ASP A 148 -11.02 0.33 -24.56
N VAL A 149 -12.13 0.94 -24.15
CA VAL A 149 -13.21 0.28 -23.40
C VAL A 149 -14.42 0.24 -24.32
N LEU A 150 -14.92 -0.97 -24.59
CA LEU A 150 -15.96 -1.22 -25.58
C LEU A 150 -17.27 -1.59 -24.88
N TRP A 151 -18.40 -1.26 -25.53
CA TRP A 151 -19.68 -1.86 -25.23
C TRP A 151 -20.12 -2.67 -26.46
N LEU A 152 -20.39 -3.96 -26.22
CA LEU A 152 -20.75 -4.93 -27.23
C LEU A 152 -22.15 -5.48 -26.95
N LYS A 153 -23.05 -5.56 -27.96
CA LYS A 153 -24.40 -6.03 -27.77
C LYS A 153 -24.87 -6.85 -28.95
N ASP A 154 -25.62 -7.91 -28.66
CA ASP A 154 -26.40 -8.71 -29.59
C ASP A 154 -27.84 -8.15 -29.62
N THR A 155 -28.28 -7.60 -30.75
CA THR A 155 -29.64 -7.01 -30.90
C THR A 155 -30.59 -7.87 -31.65
N ASP A 156 -30.13 -8.86 -32.44
CA ASP A 156 -30.97 -9.77 -33.24
C ASP A 156 -31.14 -11.15 -32.58
N GLY A 157 -30.40 -11.45 -31.53
CA GLY A 157 -30.53 -12.65 -30.69
C GLY A 157 -29.83 -13.89 -31.24
N ASP A 158 -28.86 -13.74 -32.16
CA ASP A 158 -28.07 -14.81 -32.70
C ASP A 158 -26.91 -15.25 -31.82
N GLY A 159 -26.68 -14.51 -30.75
CA GLY A 159 -25.62 -14.72 -29.76
C GLY A 159 -24.30 -14.02 -30.10
N LYS A 160 -24.25 -13.24 -31.18
CA LYS A 160 -23.06 -12.44 -31.58
C LYS A 160 -23.34 -10.97 -31.46
N ALA A 161 -22.31 -10.22 -31.11
CA ALA A 161 -22.41 -8.78 -31.03
C ALA A 161 -22.47 -8.14 -32.42
N ASP A 162 -23.59 -7.52 -32.74
CA ASP A 162 -23.80 -6.70 -33.94
C ASP A 162 -23.63 -5.20 -33.66
N VAL A 163 -23.60 -4.79 -32.37
CA VAL A 163 -23.22 -3.47 -31.91
C VAL A 163 -21.84 -3.51 -31.28
N ARG A 164 -20.96 -2.61 -31.73
CA ARG A 164 -19.62 -2.40 -31.14
C ARG A 164 -19.37 -0.90 -30.98
N GLU A 165 -19.46 -0.40 -29.77
CA GLU A 165 -19.26 0.99 -29.42
C GLU A 165 -17.98 1.18 -28.61
N VAL A 166 -17.18 2.19 -28.93
CA VAL A 166 -16.05 2.63 -28.13
C VAL A 166 -16.56 3.63 -27.10
N LEU A 167 -16.63 3.22 -25.84
CA LEU A 167 -17.03 4.11 -24.73
C LEU A 167 -15.93 5.10 -24.37
N PHE A 168 -14.69 4.58 -24.24
CA PHE A 168 -13.50 5.35 -23.90
C PHE A 168 -12.30 4.83 -24.68
N THR A 169 -11.33 5.72 -24.96
CA THR A 169 -10.07 5.38 -25.64
C THR A 169 -8.91 6.14 -25.01
N GLY A 170 -7.68 5.70 -25.27
CA GLY A 170 -6.46 6.37 -24.81
C GLY A 170 -5.80 5.71 -23.60
N PHE A 171 -6.25 4.52 -23.19
CA PHE A 171 -5.51 3.69 -22.24
C PHE A 171 -4.20 3.22 -22.88
N SER A 172 -3.13 3.15 -22.07
CA SER A 172 -1.82 2.78 -22.56
C SER A 172 -1.80 1.37 -23.16
N THR A 173 -1.07 1.22 -24.28
CA THR A 173 -0.78 -0.06 -24.91
C THR A 173 0.65 -0.54 -24.63
N LYS A 174 1.40 0.19 -23.80
CA LYS A 174 2.79 -0.14 -23.45
C LYS A 174 2.84 -1.27 -22.42
N GLY A 175 3.96 -1.95 -22.37
CA GLY A 175 4.20 -3.01 -21.41
C GLY A 175 3.40 -4.30 -21.70
N SER A 176 3.46 -5.24 -20.77
CA SER A 176 2.76 -6.52 -20.84
C SER A 176 1.24 -6.35 -20.79
N THR A 177 0.51 -7.33 -21.31
CA THR A 177 -0.96 -7.29 -21.36
C THR A 177 -1.61 -7.22 -19.98
N GLN A 178 -1.03 -7.89 -18.99
CA GLN A 178 -1.49 -7.84 -17.60
C GLN A 178 -1.28 -6.47 -16.91
N LEU A 179 -0.55 -5.54 -17.53
CA LEU A 179 -0.34 -4.19 -17.02
C LEU A 179 -1.25 -3.15 -17.69
N ARG A 180 -2.33 -3.58 -18.31
CA ARG A 180 -3.26 -2.72 -19.07
C ARG A 180 -4.61 -2.62 -18.37
N VAL A 181 -5.48 -1.74 -18.88
CA VAL A 181 -6.83 -1.56 -18.36
C VAL A 181 -7.57 -2.89 -18.22
N SER A 182 -8.16 -3.14 -17.04
CA SER A 182 -8.83 -4.41 -16.74
C SER A 182 -9.90 -4.27 -15.65
N HIS A 183 -10.53 -5.36 -15.26
CA HIS A 183 -11.46 -5.52 -14.13
C HIS A 183 -12.55 -4.44 -14.04
N PRO A 184 -13.46 -4.34 -15.02
CA PRO A 184 -14.61 -3.46 -14.89
C PRO A 184 -15.54 -3.98 -13.79
N VAL A 185 -15.83 -3.13 -12.78
CA VAL A 185 -16.71 -3.48 -11.65
C VAL A 185 -17.68 -2.33 -11.38
N LEU A 186 -18.97 -2.67 -11.34
CA LEU A 186 -20.03 -1.75 -10.89
C LEU A 186 -20.07 -1.76 -9.36
N SER A 187 -19.88 -0.60 -8.74
CA SER A 187 -19.97 -0.42 -7.29
C SER A 187 -21.38 0.07 -6.88
N ILE A 188 -21.71 -0.11 -5.60
CA ILE A 188 -23.00 0.32 -5.03
C ILE A 188 -23.26 1.82 -5.12
N ASP A 189 -22.23 2.64 -5.37
CA ASP A 189 -22.33 4.07 -5.61
C ASP A 189 -22.75 4.42 -7.06
N GLY A 190 -23.03 3.39 -7.87
CA GLY A 190 -23.46 3.54 -9.25
C GLY A 190 -22.36 3.95 -10.22
N TRP A 191 -21.09 3.89 -9.84
CA TRP A 191 -19.94 4.06 -10.72
C TRP A 191 -19.40 2.71 -11.19
N ILE A 192 -18.90 2.67 -12.42
CA ILE A 192 -18.09 1.57 -12.94
C ILE A 192 -16.62 1.97 -12.79
N TYR A 193 -15.86 1.13 -12.11
CA TYR A 193 -14.43 1.29 -11.86
C TYR A 193 -13.63 0.35 -12.76
N LEU A 194 -12.50 0.83 -13.27
CA LEU A 194 -11.54 0.08 -14.06
C LEU A 194 -10.16 0.22 -13.43
N THR A 195 -9.38 -0.84 -13.37
CA THR A 195 -7.96 -0.75 -13.01
C THR A 195 -7.16 -0.23 -14.20
N SER A 196 -6.15 0.61 -13.97
CA SER A 196 -5.29 1.15 -15.04
C SER A 196 -4.15 0.24 -15.45
N GLY A 197 -3.86 -0.81 -14.67
CA GLY A 197 -2.80 -1.78 -14.93
C GLY A 197 -1.37 -1.21 -14.77
N LEU A 198 -1.19 -0.10 -14.06
CA LEU A 198 0.07 0.63 -13.83
C LEU A 198 0.63 1.38 -15.05
N THR A 199 0.08 1.21 -16.24
CA THR A 199 0.59 1.87 -17.44
C THR A 199 -0.14 3.18 -17.76
N GLY A 200 -1.26 3.44 -17.10
CA GLY A 200 -2.02 4.69 -17.19
C GLY A 200 -2.57 4.98 -18.57
N GLY A 201 -2.49 6.24 -18.98
CA GLY A 201 -2.98 6.72 -20.27
C GLY A 201 -3.49 8.16 -20.22
N SER A 202 -4.00 8.63 -21.36
CA SER A 202 -4.72 9.91 -21.49
C SER A 202 -6.08 9.61 -22.10
N VAL A 203 -7.06 9.40 -21.24
CA VAL A 203 -8.36 8.79 -21.59
C VAL A 203 -9.35 9.85 -22.01
N THR A 204 -10.04 9.59 -23.12
CA THR A 204 -11.12 10.44 -23.66
C THR A 204 -12.34 9.61 -24.00
N ALA A 205 -13.52 10.23 -24.06
CA ALA A 205 -14.76 9.64 -24.55
C ALA A 205 -15.03 10.18 -25.97
N PRO A 206 -15.11 9.32 -27.02
CA PRO A 206 -15.30 9.78 -28.40
C PRO A 206 -16.56 10.60 -28.63
N ASP A 207 -17.64 10.31 -27.88
CA ASP A 207 -18.92 11.04 -27.93
C ASP A 207 -18.93 12.34 -27.10
N ARG A 208 -17.85 12.62 -26.36
CA ARG A 208 -17.68 13.80 -25.50
C ARG A 208 -16.37 14.55 -25.83
N PRO A 209 -16.17 15.03 -27.06
CA PRO A 209 -14.91 15.64 -27.50
C PRO A 209 -14.54 16.91 -26.74
N ASP A 210 -15.51 17.60 -26.14
CA ASP A 210 -15.30 18.82 -25.35
C ASP A 210 -14.87 18.55 -23.91
N HIS A 211 -14.96 17.29 -23.45
CA HIS A 211 -14.49 16.93 -22.11
C HIS A 211 -12.96 16.80 -22.12
N PRO A 212 -12.25 17.41 -21.16
CA PRO A 212 -10.81 17.27 -21.07
C PRO A 212 -10.39 15.80 -20.94
N ALA A 213 -9.27 15.44 -21.55
CA ALA A 213 -8.70 14.11 -21.37
C ALA A 213 -8.32 13.86 -19.89
N VAL A 214 -8.65 12.69 -19.37
CA VAL A 214 -8.27 12.25 -18.03
C VAL A 214 -6.90 11.60 -18.08
N THR A 215 -5.91 12.24 -17.49
CA THR A 215 -4.56 11.67 -17.39
C THR A 215 -4.49 10.70 -16.22
N LEU A 216 -4.13 9.45 -16.51
CA LEU A 216 -3.92 8.40 -15.52
C LEU A 216 -2.41 8.22 -15.29
N GLY A 217 -1.96 8.59 -14.10
CA GLY A 217 -0.60 8.30 -13.63
C GLY A 217 -0.58 6.99 -12.83
N ARG A 218 -0.53 7.13 -11.51
CA ARG A 218 -0.70 6.03 -10.55
C ARG A 218 -2.14 5.95 -10.01
N THR A 219 -3.11 6.20 -10.87
CA THR A 219 -4.54 6.21 -10.54
C THR A 219 -5.27 5.26 -11.46
N ASP A 220 -6.42 4.82 -11.02
CA ASP A 220 -7.37 4.04 -11.79
C ASP A 220 -8.38 4.96 -12.49
N PHE A 221 -9.38 4.39 -13.11
CA PHE A 221 -10.40 5.13 -13.85
C PHE A 221 -11.80 4.74 -13.37
N ARG A 222 -12.74 5.71 -13.32
CA ARG A 222 -14.15 5.42 -13.09
C ARG A 222 -15.05 6.30 -13.93
N PHE A 223 -16.24 5.81 -14.19
CA PHE A 223 -17.24 6.54 -14.95
C PHE A 223 -18.67 6.19 -14.52
N ARG A 224 -19.60 7.12 -14.70
CA ARG A 224 -21.04 6.83 -14.61
C ARG A 224 -21.48 6.04 -15.83
N PRO A 225 -22.36 5.03 -15.72
CA PRO A 225 -22.78 4.22 -16.86
C PRO A 225 -23.40 5.03 -18.01
N ASP A 226 -24.07 6.13 -17.71
CA ASP A 226 -24.63 7.09 -18.70
C ASP A 226 -23.56 8.06 -19.25
N ARG A 227 -22.31 7.92 -18.83
CA ARG A 227 -21.15 8.76 -19.22
C ARG A 227 -21.31 10.23 -18.94
N THR A 228 -22.24 10.62 -18.05
CA THR A 228 -22.38 12.01 -17.60
C THR A 228 -21.14 12.50 -16.86
N ALA A 229 -20.40 11.60 -16.21
CA ALA A 229 -19.15 11.89 -15.53
C ALA A 229 -18.15 10.73 -15.68
N PHE A 230 -16.87 11.07 -15.83
CA PHE A 230 -15.75 10.15 -15.82
C PHE A 230 -14.49 10.86 -15.33
N GLU A 231 -13.66 10.14 -14.56
CA GLU A 231 -12.52 10.74 -13.87
C GLU A 231 -11.48 9.70 -13.43
N ALA A 232 -10.31 10.18 -12.99
CA ALA A 232 -9.33 9.36 -12.30
C ALA A 232 -9.87 8.96 -10.93
N ALA A 233 -9.61 7.71 -10.53
CA ALA A 233 -9.93 7.16 -9.22
C ALA A 233 -8.65 6.83 -8.46
N ASP A 234 -8.60 7.11 -7.14
CA ASP A 234 -7.49 6.71 -6.31
C ASP A 234 -7.31 5.18 -6.32
N GLY A 235 -6.06 4.72 -6.19
CA GLY A 235 -5.73 3.29 -6.23
C GLY A 235 -4.44 3.03 -7.00
N GLY A 236 -4.52 2.77 -8.31
CA GLY A 236 -3.39 2.35 -9.14
C GLY A 236 -3.16 0.84 -9.07
N ALA A 237 -4.24 0.08 -9.27
CA ALA A 237 -4.23 -1.38 -9.26
C ALA A 237 -3.50 -1.97 -10.47
N GLN A 238 -2.82 -3.08 -10.27
CA GLN A 238 -2.16 -3.79 -11.37
C GLN A 238 -3.15 -4.68 -12.13
N PHE A 239 -3.64 -5.76 -11.56
CA PHE A 239 -4.57 -6.69 -12.18
C PHE A 239 -5.52 -7.29 -11.13
N GLY A 240 -6.49 -6.51 -10.71
CA GLY A 240 -7.50 -6.94 -9.76
C GLY A 240 -8.04 -5.81 -8.88
N GLN A 241 -9.35 -5.77 -8.77
CA GLN A 241 -10.08 -4.93 -7.83
C GLN A 241 -11.40 -5.59 -7.44
N THR A 242 -11.89 -5.24 -6.27
CA THR A 242 -13.15 -5.72 -5.72
C THR A 242 -13.74 -4.71 -4.75
N PHE A 243 -15.01 -4.87 -4.42
CA PHE A 243 -15.67 -4.11 -3.39
C PHE A 243 -16.30 -5.04 -2.36
N ASP A 244 -16.33 -4.62 -1.11
CA ASP A 244 -17.16 -5.29 -0.11
C ASP A 244 -18.64 -4.87 -0.22
N ASP A 245 -19.48 -5.39 0.67
CA ASP A 245 -20.91 -5.10 0.70
C ASP A 245 -21.26 -3.63 1.03
N PHE A 246 -20.27 -2.83 1.42
CA PHE A 246 -20.42 -1.42 1.78
C PHE A 246 -19.67 -0.47 0.82
N GLY A 247 -19.25 -0.98 -0.33
CA GLY A 247 -18.58 -0.19 -1.36
C GLY A 247 -17.16 0.23 -0.99
N ARG A 248 -16.49 -0.45 -0.05
CA ARG A 248 -15.08 -0.26 0.24
C ARG A 248 -14.26 -0.99 -0.81
N ARG A 249 -13.31 -0.27 -1.39
CA ARG A 249 -12.57 -0.75 -2.54
C ARG A 249 -11.26 -1.40 -2.13
N PHE A 250 -11.05 -2.64 -2.59
CA PHE A 250 -9.80 -3.38 -2.45
C PHE A 250 -9.18 -3.61 -3.82
N ILE A 251 -7.86 -3.48 -3.89
CA ILE A 251 -7.06 -3.66 -5.10
C ILE A 251 -5.86 -4.56 -4.81
N CYS A 252 -5.14 -4.99 -5.83
CA CYS A 252 -3.90 -5.74 -5.64
C CYS A 252 -2.76 -5.24 -6.54
N TYR A 253 -1.57 -5.58 -6.12
CA TYR A 253 -0.30 -5.37 -6.81
C TYR A 253 0.51 -6.67 -6.71
N ASN A 254 1.39 -6.97 -7.65
CA ASN A 254 2.12 -8.24 -7.78
C ASN A 254 2.59 -8.88 -6.47
N ARG A 255 3.05 -8.09 -5.52
CA ARG A 255 3.59 -8.55 -4.23
C ARG A 255 2.68 -8.26 -3.04
N VAL A 256 1.60 -7.53 -3.27
CA VAL A 256 0.63 -7.14 -2.24
C VAL A 256 -0.75 -7.58 -2.71
N GLN A 257 -1.16 -8.73 -2.24
CA GLN A 257 -2.39 -9.37 -2.69
C GLN A 257 -3.66 -8.63 -2.28
N VAL A 258 -3.63 -7.83 -1.22
CA VAL A 258 -4.78 -7.04 -0.75
C VAL A 258 -4.33 -5.66 -0.31
N GLN A 259 -4.84 -4.63 -0.96
CA GLN A 259 -4.68 -3.23 -0.57
C GLN A 259 -6.06 -2.58 -0.45
N HIS A 260 -6.27 -1.73 0.54
CA HIS A 260 -7.50 -0.98 0.76
C HIS A 260 -7.32 0.48 0.32
N VAL A 261 -8.20 0.98 -0.53
CA VAL A 261 -8.27 2.42 -0.87
C VAL A 261 -9.03 3.13 0.25
N VAL A 262 -8.31 3.79 1.15
CA VAL A 262 -8.84 4.25 2.45
C VAL A 262 -9.48 5.63 2.38
N ILE A 263 -8.79 6.58 1.75
CA ILE A 263 -9.20 7.99 1.69
C ILE A 263 -8.96 8.54 0.29
N SER A 264 -9.83 9.45 -0.16
CA SER A 264 -9.64 10.08 -1.46
C SER A 264 -8.59 11.19 -1.41
N SER A 265 -7.81 11.32 -2.49
CA SER A 265 -6.89 12.44 -2.67
C SER A 265 -7.62 13.79 -2.65
N SER A 266 -8.87 13.82 -3.12
CA SER A 266 -9.71 15.02 -3.07
C SER A 266 -10.02 15.46 -1.64
N SER A 267 -10.24 14.51 -0.72
CA SER A 267 -10.40 14.80 0.71
C SER A 267 -9.12 15.35 1.34
N LEU A 268 -7.98 14.77 1.02
CA LEU A 268 -6.68 15.23 1.52
C LEU A 268 -6.34 16.65 1.06
N ARG A 269 -6.63 16.99 -0.21
CA ARG A 269 -6.38 18.32 -0.79
C ARG A 269 -7.20 19.45 -0.17
N ARG A 270 -8.25 19.16 0.61
CA ARG A 270 -9.04 20.18 1.30
C ARG A 270 -8.20 21.05 2.24
N ASN A 271 -7.18 20.45 2.89
CA ASN A 271 -6.25 21.19 3.75
C ASN A 271 -4.84 21.18 3.16
N PRO A 272 -4.38 22.30 2.57
CA PRO A 272 -3.06 22.40 1.93
C PRO A 272 -1.89 22.32 2.94
N ARG A 273 -2.16 22.38 4.25
CA ARG A 273 -1.15 22.24 5.30
C ARG A 273 -0.94 20.80 5.75
N LEU A 274 -1.79 19.91 5.28
CA LEU A 274 -1.70 18.49 5.62
C LEU A 274 -0.55 17.83 4.84
N ALA A 275 0.46 17.38 5.57
CA ALA A 275 1.56 16.60 5.02
C ALA A 275 1.21 15.10 5.04
N PHE A 276 0.23 14.71 4.23
CA PHE A 276 -0.19 13.33 4.08
C PHE A 276 -0.65 13.09 2.63
N SER A 277 -0.07 12.13 1.95
CA SER A 277 -0.29 11.90 0.52
C SER A 277 -0.76 10.49 0.18
N GLU A 278 -0.77 9.57 1.15
CA GLU A 278 -1.18 8.21 0.89
C GLU A 278 -2.70 8.09 0.83
N THR A 279 -3.18 7.31 -0.13
CA THR A 279 -4.61 6.99 -0.30
C THR A 279 -4.89 5.51 -0.14
N VAL A 280 -3.84 4.67 -0.18
CA VAL A 280 -3.90 3.22 -0.20
C VAL A 280 -3.13 2.62 0.96
N HIS A 281 -3.72 1.62 1.62
CA HIS A 281 -3.14 0.84 2.71
C HIS A 281 -2.83 -0.59 2.26
N ASN A 282 -1.62 -1.08 2.54
CA ASN A 282 -1.28 -2.49 2.39
C ASN A 282 -1.87 -3.28 3.56
N CYS A 283 -2.83 -4.14 3.29
CA CYS A 283 -3.55 -4.88 4.35
C CYS A 283 -2.77 -6.06 4.95
N PRO A 284 -1.87 -6.79 4.23
CA PRO A 284 -1.19 -7.95 4.82
C PRO A 284 -0.38 -7.57 6.06
N ALA A 285 -0.67 -8.24 7.17
CA ALA A 285 -0.09 -7.93 8.47
C ALA A 285 1.38 -8.33 8.59
N ASP A 286 1.84 -9.27 7.77
CA ASP A 286 3.21 -9.77 7.71
C ASP A 286 4.14 -8.90 6.84
N MET A 287 3.58 -7.89 6.15
CA MET A 287 4.36 -6.91 5.38
C MET A 287 4.83 -5.70 6.19
N THR A 288 4.43 -5.58 7.44
CA THR A 288 4.90 -4.47 8.28
C THR A 288 6.42 -4.51 8.38
N PRO A 289 7.11 -3.37 8.19
CA PRO A 289 8.56 -3.29 8.25
C PRO A 289 9.05 -3.39 9.69
N GLU A 290 8.88 -4.55 10.32
CA GLU A 290 9.73 -4.89 11.46
C GLU A 290 11.00 -5.49 10.90
N PRO A 291 12.17 -4.90 11.15
CA PRO A 291 13.46 -5.37 10.63
C PRO A 291 13.84 -6.78 11.09
N LEU A 292 12.99 -7.45 11.84
CA LEU A 292 13.28 -8.74 12.50
C LEU A 292 12.39 -9.91 12.02
N ARG A 293 11.42 -9.70 11.16
CA ARG A 293 10.54 -10.78 10.66
C ARG A 293 10.70 -11.06 9.16
N GLY A 294 11.87 -11.12 8.67
CA GLY A 294 12.37 -11.86 7.54
C GLY A 294 11.50 -12.21 6.31
N HIS A 295 10.40 -11.54 6.09
CA HIS A 295 9.56 -11.79 4.94
C HIS A 295 9.59 -10.55 4.06
N GLY A 296 10.21 -10.61 2.93
CA GLY A 296 10.38 -9.55 1.96
C GLY A 296 9.22 -8.53 1.84
N SER A 297 9.20 -7.73 0.80
CA SER A 297 8.10 -6.80 0.48
C SER A 297 6.81 -7.51 0.02
N ALA A 298 6.67 -8.81 0.20
CA ALA A 298 5.53 -9.61 -0.22
C ALA A 298 5.02 -10.52 0.91
N ALA A 299 3.72 -10.76 0.95
CA ALA A 299 3.10 -11.72 1.86
C ALA A 299 3.50 -13.17 1.52
N ARG A 300 3.40 -14.08 2.51
CA ARG A 300 3.76 -15.49 2.33
C ARG A 300 2.67 -16.26 1.58
N ILE A 301 3.14 -17.22 0.76
CA ILE A 301 2.31 -18.26 0.13
C ILE A 301 2.95 -19.64 0.34
N PHE A 302 2.18 -20.71 0.12
CA PHE A 302 2.59 -22.08 0.36
C PHE A 302 2.35 -22.96 -0.88
N PRO A 303 3.13 -22.75 -1.97
CA PRO A 303 2.99 -23.52 -3.20
C PRO A 303 3.40 -24.97 -2.98
N ILE A 304 2.72 -25.89 -3.70
CA ILE A 304 2.98 -27.33 -3.68
C ILE A 304 3.46 -27.88 -5.02
N SER A 305 3.48 -27.05 -6.05
CA SER A 305 4.03 -27.38 -7.37
C SER A 305 5.55 -27.27 -7.38
N ARG A 306 6.19 -27.95 -8.33
CA ARG A 306 7.62 -27.81 -8.62
C ARG A 306 7.77 -27.15 -9.98
N ASN A 307 7.94 -25.83 -9.98
CA ASN A 307 8.30 -25.09 -11.19
C ASN A 307 9.53 -24.22 -10.93
N VAL A 308 10.09 -23.60 -11.98
CA VAL A 308 11.33 -22.79 -11.88
C VAL A 308 11.18 -21.65 -10.86
N THR A 309 10.00 -21.04 -10.78
CA THR A 309 9.73 -19.92 -9.89
C THR A 309 9.49 -20.34 -8.45
N THR A 310 8.91 -21.51 -8.20
CA THR A 310 8.69 -22.02 -6.84
C THR A 310 9.91 -22.74 -6.25
N ALA A 311 10.85 -23.20 -7.10
CA ALA A 311 12.02 -23.97 -6.65
C ALA A 311 13.18 -23.10 -6.16
N ASP A 312 13.47 -21.99 -6.82
CA ASP A 312 14.77 -21.33 -6.67
C ASP A 312 14.74 -19.83 -6.30
N SER A 313 13.68 -19.08 -6.55
CA SER A 313 13.74 -17.63 -6.33
C SER A 313 12.56 -16.99 -5.62
N HIS A 314 11.35 -17.52 -5.77
CA HIS A 314 10.13 -16.93 -5.20
C HIS A 314 9.43 -17.86 -4.21
N ALA A 315 10.08 -18.96 -3.82
CA ALA A 315 9.48 -19.97 -2.95
C ALA A 315 8.96 -19.34 -1.65
N GLY A 316 7.65 -19.31 -1.52
CA GLY A 316 6.99 -18.87 -0.29
C GLY A 316 6.59 -17.41 -0.20
N THR A 317 6.64 -16.61 -1.29
CA THR A 317 6.10 -15.23 -1.31
C THR A 317 5.32 -14.93 -2.59
N PHE A 318 4.34 -14.02 -2.51
CA PHE A 318 3.65 -13.51 -3.69
C PHE A 318 4.61 -12.84 -4.68
N THR A 319 4.44 -13.15 -5.96
CA THR A 319 5.20 -12.53 -7.04
C THR A 319 4.32 -12.12 -8.21
N ALA A 320 3.13 -12.71 -8.30
CA ALA A 320 2.16 -12.48 -9.35
C ALA A 320 0.74 -12.37 -8.79
N ALA A 321 0.58 -11.76 -7.60
CA ALA A 321 -0.73 -11.57 -6.99
C ALA A 321 -1.68 -10.86 -7.95
N CYS A 322 -2.84 -11.46 -8.20
CA CYS A 322 -3.85 -10.90 -9.10
C CYS A 322 -5.26 -11.30 -8.67
N ALA A 323 -6.24 -10.63 -9.26
CA ALA A 323 -7.67 -10.92 -9.11
C ALA A 323 -8.16 -10.92 -7.65
N VAL A 324 -7.72 -9.96 -6.83
CA VAL A 324 -8.26 -9.82 -5.48
C VAL A 324 -9.79 -9.78 -5.52
N THR A 325 -10.43 -10.63 -4.71
CA THR A 325 -11.89 -10.77 -4.67
C THR A 325 -12.36 -10.93 -3.23
N VAL A 326 -13.10 -9.95 -2.71
CA VAL A 326 -13.82 -10.10 -1.44
C VAL A 326 -15.01 -11.01 -1.67
N PHE A 327 -15.04 -12.13 -0.98
CA PHE A 327 -16.10 -13.10 -1.13
C PHE A 327 -17.34 -12.69 -0.32
N ARG A 328 -18.46 -12.48 -1.01
CA ARG A 328 -19.71 -11.99 -0.42
C ARG A 328 -20.87 -12.96 -0.64
N GLY A 329 -20.58 -14.13 -1.24
CA GLY A 329 -21.55 -15.17 -1.57
C GLY A 329 -21.83 -16.12 -0.41
N ASP A 330 -22.67 -17.12 -0.67
CA ASP A 330 -23.10 -18.19 0.23
C ASP A 330 -22.77 -19.61 -0.30
N GLY A 331 -22.09 -19.69 -1.45
CA GLY A 331 -21.67 -20.95 -2.06
C GLY A 331 -20.41 -21.58 -1.46
N LEU A 332 -19.73 -20.91 -0.52
CA LEU A 332 -18.65 -21.43 0.31
C LEU A 332 -19.07 -21.46 1.78
N PRO A 333 -18.38 -22.20 2.67
CA PRO A 333 -18.57 -22.12 4.11
C PRO A 333 -18.51 -20.68 4.65
N ASP A 334 -19.28 -20.38 5.70
CA ASP A 334 -19.44 -19.03 6.24
C ASP A 334 -18.10 -18.37 6.66
N GLU A 335 -17.09 -19.18 7.01
CA GLU A 335 -15.76 -18.68 7.40
C GLU A 335 -15.04 -17.90 6.30
N TYR A 336 -15.45 -18.06 5.03
CA TYR A 336 -14.87 -17.35 3.87
C TYR A 336 -15.57 -16.02 3.57
N ARG A 337 -16.78 -15.82 4.11
CA ARG A 337 -17.56 -14.61 3.83
C ARG A 337 -16.90 -13.36 4.41
N GLY A 338 -16.73 -12.35 3.57
CA GLY A 338 -16.08 -11.08 3.92
C GLY A 338 -14.56 -11.12 3.90
N GLY A 339 -13.94 -12.28 3.65
CA GLY A 339 -12.51 -12.39 3.42
C GLY A 339 -12.12 -12.21 1.95
N ALA A 340 -10.84 -12.05 1.68
CA ALA A 340 -10.30 -11.79 0.37
C ALA A 340 -9.58 -13.02 -0.22
N PHE A 341 -9.95 -13.40 -1.42
CA PHE A 341 -9.22 -14.35 -2.25
C PHE A 341 -8.28 -13.62 -3.20
N SER A 342 -7.13 -14.23 -3.50
CA SER A 342 -6.18 -13.73 -4.50
C SER A 342 -5.52 -14.90 -5.22
N CYS A 343 -5.32 -14.76 -6.52
CA CYS A 343 -4.56 -15.73 -7.30
C CYS A 343 -3.06 -15.44 -7.23
N ASP A 344 -2.23 -16.48 -7.24
CA ASP A 344 -0.83 -16.42 -7.66
C ASP A 344 -0.58 -17.49 -8.73
N PRO A 345 -0.60 -17.13 -10.03
CA PRO A 345 -0.34 -18.06 -11.12
C PRO A 345 1.09 -18.61 -11.12
N THR A 346 2.04 -17.91 -10.51
CA THR A 346 3.41 -18.38 -10.35
C THR A 346 3.51 -19.49 -9.32
N GLY A 347 2.77 -19.35 -8.21
CA GLY A 347 2.66 -20.37 -7.18
C GLY A 347 1.69 -21.49 -7.49
N ASN A 348 0.91 -21.43 -8.59
CA ASN A 348 -0.14 -22.37 -8.95
C ASN A 348 -1.20 -22.53 -7.84
N LEU A 349 -1.71 -21.38 -7.33
CA LEU A 349 -2.58 -21.38 -6.15
C LEU A 349 -3.59 -20.24 -6.12
N VAL A 350 -4.60 -20.42 -5.28
CA VAL A 350 -5.51 -19.36 -4.82
C VAL A 350 -5.37 -19.26 -3.32
N HIS A 351 -4.98 -18.09 -2.86
CA HIS A 351 -4.79 -17.72 -1.46
C HIS A 351 -6.08 -17.17 -0.85
N PHE A 352 -6.21 -17.25 0.47
CA PHE A 352 -7.31 -16.66 1.20
C PHE A 352 -6.86 -15.97 2.49
N ASP A 353 -7.22 -14.70 2.62
CA ASP A 353 -7.03 -13.88 3.82
C ASP A 353 -8.35 -13.56 4.51
N ARG A 354 -8.35 -13.64 5.84
CA ARG A 354 -9.38 -12.98 6.65
C ARG A 354 -9.09 -11.49 6.69
N LEU A 355 -10.11 -10.69 6.42
CA LEU A 355 -10.05 -9.24 6.59
C LEU A 355 -10.57 -8.86 7.96
N GLU A 356 -9.66 -8.40 8.81
CA GLU A 356 -9.96 -7.93 10.17
C GLU A 356 -9.94 -6.41 10.20
N GLN A 357 -10.92 -5.78 10.84
CA GLN A 357 -10.94 -4.33 10.98
C GLN A 357 -9.74 -3.86 11.83
N ALA A 358 -9.00 -2.88 11.32
CA ALA A 358 -7.86 -2.24 11.97
C ALA A 358 -8.03 -0.71 11.94
N GLY A 359 -8.70 -0.16 12.96
CA GLY A 359 -9.05 1.25 12.97
C GLY A 359 -9.93 1.65 11.79
N ALA A 360 -9.47 2.60 11.00
CA ALA A 360 -10.15 3.08 9.78
C ALA A 360 -9.96 2.17 8.56
N THR A 361 -9.10 1.15 8.64
CA THR A 361 -8.75 0.25 7.53
C THR A 361 -8.86 -1.23 7.94
N PHE A 362 -8.14 -2.11 7.25
CA PHE A 362 -8.16 -3.55 7.47
C PHE A 362 -6.75 -4.13 7.58
N ALA A 363 -6.63 -5.22 8.33
CA ALA A 363 -5.51 -6.14 8.29
C ALA A 363 -5.93 -7.42 7.59
N ALA A 364 -5.11 -7.90 6.65
CA ALA A 364 -5.29 -9.19 6.00
C ALA A 364 -4.39 -10.23 6.67
N ARG A 365 -4.95 -11.37 7.02
CA ARG A 365 -4.23 -12.48 7.65
C ARG A 365 -4.59 -13.78 6.98
N ALA A 366 -3.59 -14.57 6.60
CA ALA A 366 -3.82 -15.91 6.10
C ALA A 366 -4.72 -16.70 7.07
N ALA A 367 -5.78 -17.28 6.56
CA ALA A 367 -6.75 -17.99 7.40
C ALA A 367 -6.15 -19.24 8.05
N ARG A 368 -5.13 -19.83 7.41
CA ARG A 368 -4.40 -21.02 7.87
C ARG A 368 -2.94 -20.89 7.53
N GLU A 369 -2.08 -21.07 8.49
CA GLU A 369 -0.64 -21.06 8.27
C GLU A 369 -0.19 -22.38 7.60
N GLY A 370 0.66 -22.26 6.59
CA GLY A 370 1.27 -23.42 5.90
C GLY A 370 0.36 -24.08 4.86
N VAL A 371 -0.84 -23.57 4.60
CA VAL A 371 -1.81 -24.21 3.68
C VAL A 371 -2.60 -23.14 2.90
N GLU A 372 -2.76 -23.36 1.61
CA GLU A 372 -3.57 -22.50 0.75
C GLU A 372 -5.04 -22.91 0.72
N PHE A 373 -5.92 -22.01 0.25
CA PHE A 373 -7.30 -22.34 -0.04
C PHE A 373 -7.39 -23.38 -1.16
N LEU A 374 -6.64 -23.16 -2.23
CA LEU A 374 -6.48 -24.08 -3.35
C LEU A 374 -5.03 -24.01 -3.84
N ALA A 375 -4.35 -25.14 -3.91
CA ALA A 375 -3.04 -25.25 -4.54
C ALA A 375 -2.99 -26.49 -5.44
N SER A 376 -2.18 -26.43 -6.51
CA SER A 376 -2.02 -27.53 -7.46
C SER A 376 -0.61 -28.05 -7.48
N THR A 377 -0.45 -29.38 -7.66
CA THR A 377 0.85 -30.00 -8.00
C THR A 377 1.13 -29.92 -9.51
N ASP A 378 0.12 -29.56 -10.32
CA ASP A 378 0.23 -29.33 -11.76
C ASP A 378 0.78 -27.93 -12.03
N ASP A 379 1.98 -27.82 -12.55
CA ASP A 379 2.66 -26.55 -12.86
C ASP A 379 2.09 -25.80 -14.09
N TRP A 380 1.08 -26.40 -14.75
CA TRP A 380 0.30 -25.76 -15.81
C TRP A 380 -0.93 -25.01 -15.30
N PHE A 381 -1.34 -25.23 -14.03
CA PHE A 381 -2.44 -24.49 -13.42
C PHE A 381 -2.05 -23.03 -13.21
N ARG A 382 -2.73 -22.12 -13.91
CA ARG A 382 -2.45 -20.67 -13.89
C ARG A 382 -3.70 -19.87 -13.59
N PRO A 383 -4.15 -19.82 -12.32
CA PRO A 383 -5.32 -19.04 -11.94
C PRO A 383 -5.01 -17.54 -12.08
N VAL A 384 -5.83 -16.81 -12.83
CA VAL A 384 -5.61 -15.39 -13.13
C VAL A 384 -6.81 -14.49 -12.85
N PHE A 385 -7.99 -15.07 -12.63
CA PHE A 385 -9.20 -14.30 -12.36
C PHE A 385 -10.14 -15.09 -11.45
N LEU A 386 -10.86 -14.35 -10.58
CA LEU A 386 -11.87 -14.87 -9.68
C LEU A 386 -13.20 -14.14 -9.89
N GLY A 387 -14.29 -14.88 -10.00
CA GLY A 387 -15.65 -14.36 -10.13
C GLY A 387 -16.62 -15.08 -9.21
N GLN A 388 -17.79 -14.51 -8.99
CA GLN A 388 -18.88 -15.16 -8.26
C GLN A 388 -20.01 -15.53 -9.22
N GLY A 389 -20.57 -16.72 -9.09
CA GLY A 389 -21.62 -17.23 -9.96
C GLY A 389 -23.01 -17.22 -9.33
N PRO A 390 -24.05 -17.57 -10.12
CA PRO A 390 -25.46 -17.54 -9.68
C PRO A 390 -25.79 -18.38 -8.46
N GLU A 391 -25.07 -19.48 -8.23
CA GLU A 391 -25.19 -20.35 -7.05
C GLU A 391 -24.34 -19.87 -5.83
N GLY A 392 -23.70 -18.71 -5.94
CA GLY A 392 -22.82 -18.16 -4.90
C GLY A 392 -21.41 -18.75 -4.86
N ALA A 393 -21.05 -19.63 -5.76
CA ALA A 393 -19.73 -20.27 -5.85
C ALA A 393 -18.65 -19.30 -6.33
N LEU A 394 -17.38 -19.60 -6.01
CA LEU A 394 -16.21 -18.91 -6.51
C LEU A 394 -15.71 -19.56 -7.81
N TYR A 395 -15.74 -18.82 -8.90
CA TYR A 395 -15.23 -19.22 -10.20
C TYR A 395 -13.80 -18.78 -10.42
N ILE A 396 -12.99 -19.65 -11.03
CA ILE A 396 -11.53 -19.47 -11.19
C ILE A 396 -11.21 -19.62 -12.68
N CYS A 397 -10.77 -18.55 -13.33
CA CYS A 397 -10.23 -18.63 -14.69
C CYS A 397 -8.78 -19.11 -14.62
N ASP A 398 -8.51 -20.22 -15.29
CA ASP A 398 -7.21 -20.86 -15.38
C ASP A 398 -6.74 -20.80 -16.85
N MET A 399 -5.72 -19.97 -17.12
CA MET A 399 -5.16 -19.89 -18.47
C MET A 399 -4.56 -21.22 -18.93
N TYR A 400 -4.22 -22.09 -18.02
CA TYR A 400 -3.63 -23.40 -18.24
C TYR A 400 -2.48 -23.40 -19.23
N ARG A 401 -1.40 -22.71 -18.88
CA ARG A 401 -0.20 -22.54 -19.69
C ARG A 401 1.07 -22.98 -18.97
N LYS A 402 2.07 -23.41 -19.74
CA LYS A 402 3.38 -23.71 -19.16
C LYS A 402 4.00 -22.45 -18.56
N THR A 403 3.94 -21.32 -19.28
CA THR A 403 4.52 -20.05 -18.84
C THR A 403 3.50 -18.93 -18.97
N ILE A 404 3.35 -18.14 -17.89
CA ILE A 404 2.67 -16.83 -17.89
C ILE A 404 3.70 -15.79 -17.53
N GLU A 405 4.41 -15.27 -18.53
CA GLU A 405 5.38 -14.20 -18.35
C GLU A 405 5.63 -13.50 -19.68
N HIS A 406 5.97 -12.21 -19.64
CA HIS A 406 6.35 -11.50 -20.83
C HIS A 406 7.84 -11.73 -21.13
N PRO A 407 8.22 -12.06 -22.37
CA PRO A 407 9.62 -12.36 -22.74
C PRO A 407 10.62 -11.26 -22.35
N ASP A 408 10.20 -9.99 -22.42
CA ASP A 408 11.07 -8.85 -22.12
C ASP A 408 11.44 -8.69 -20.65
N TYR A 409 10.70 -9.36 -19.75
CA TYR A 409 11.01 -9.38 -18.31
C TYR A 409 11.95 -10.51 -17.90
N LEU A 410 12.26 -11.41 -18.85
CA LEU A 410 13.16 -12.53 -18.58
C LEU A 410 14.55 -12.27 -19.18
N PRO A 411 15.63 -12.61 -18.46
CA PRO A 411 16.97 -12.62 -19.01
C PRO A 411 17.06 -13.43 -20.28
N GLU A 412 17.91 -13.01 -21.23
CA GLU A 412 18.00 -13.63 -22.57
C GLU A 412 18.25 -15.15 -22.52
N GLU A 413 19.04 -15.61 -21.57
CA GLU A 413 19.34 -17.04 -21.41
C GLU A 413 18.16 -17.85 -20.92
N ILE A 414 17.35 -17.27 -20.02
CA ILE A 414 16.11 -17.89 -19.52
C ILE A 414 15.07 -17.83 -20.64
N ARG A 415 14.92 -16.68 -21.30
CA ARG A 415 14.00 -16.47 -22.41
C ARG A 415 14.20 -17.50 -23.53
N LYS A 416 15.45 -17.79 -23.90
CA LYS A 416 15.78 -18.79 -24.94
C LYS A 416 15.36 -20.23 -24.57
N ARG A 417 15.20 -20.52 -23.30
CA ARG A 417 14.82 -21.86 -22.78
C ARG A 417 13.36 -21.95 -22.36
N THR A 418 12.67 -20.80 -22.27
CA THR A 418 11.30 -20.72 -21.79
C THR A 418 10.32 -21.02 -22.92
N ASP A 419 9.39 -21.92 -22.65
CA ASP A 419 8.27 -22.24 -23.56
C ASP A 419 7.12 -21.25 -23.35
N PHE A 420 7.03 -20.24 -24.20
CA PHE A 420 5.91 -19.28 -24.22
C PHE A 420 4.72 -19.77 -25.04
N GLU A 421 4.88 -20.82 -25.83
CA GLU A 421 3.84 -21.34 -26.74
C GLU A 421 3.00 -22.43 -26.08
N GLY A 422 3.54 -23.11 -25.09
CA GLY A 422 2.89 -24.22 -24.40
C GLY A 422 1.56 -23.80 -23.74
N GLY A 423 0.44 -24.36 -24.24
CA GLY A 423 -0.90 -24.08 -23.72
C GLY A 423 -1.66 -22.95 -24.40
N LYS A 424 -1.17 -22.34 -25.49
CA LYS A 424 -1.89 -21.28 -26.23
C LYS A 424 -3.28 -21.65 -26.73
N THR A 425 -3.56 -22.94 -26.88
CA THR A 425 -4.87 -23.46 -27.30
C THR A 425 -5.66 -24.10 -26.17
N MET A 426 -5.18 -23.95 -24.94
CA MET A 426 -5.78 -24.51 -23.73
C MET A 426 -6.39 -23.41 -22.86
N GLY A 427 -7.19 -23.82 -21.89
CA GLY A 427 -7.79 -22.94 -20.91
C GLY A 427 -8.92 -23.65 -20.18
N ARG A 428 -9.12 -23.30 -18.91
CA ARG A 428 -10.12 -23.95 -18.06
C ARG A 428 -10.83 -22.94 -17.17
N ILE A 429 -12.02 -23.28 -16.78
CA ILE A 429 -12.76 -22.57 -15.74
C ILE A 429 -13.16 -23.60 -14.69
N TRP A 430 -12.76 -23.33 -13.46
CA TRP A 430 -13.09 -24.13 -12.29
C TRP A 430 -14.08 -23.37 -11.41
N ARG A 431 -14.84 -24.06 -10.57
CA ARG A 431 -15.56 -23.41 -9.47
C ARG A 431 -15.29 -24.13 -8.16
N ALA A 432 -15.10 -23.36 -7.11
CA ALA A 432 -15.04 -23.84 -5.75
C ALA A 432 -16.41 -23.65 -5.09
N VAL A 433 -16.91 -24.68 -4.45
CA VAL A 433 -18.23 -24.70 -3.83
C VAL A 433 -18.20 -25.53 -2.54
N ARG A 434 -19.08 -25.22 -1.59
CA ARG A 434 -19.18 -25.97 -0.33
C ARG A 434 -19.56 -27.44 -0.57
N ASP A 435 -18.96 -28.35 0.18
CA ASP A 435 -19.12 -29.80 0.00
C ASP A 435 -20.55 -30.31 0.21
N ASP A 436 -21.31 -29.63 1.12
CA ASP A 436 -22.68 -30.01 1.50
C ASP A 436 -23.77 -29.50 0.55
N LEU A 437 -23.41 -28.67 -0.47
CA LEU A 437 -24.34 -28.23 -1.49
C LEU A 437 -24.64 -29.40 -2.43
N SER A 438 -25.91 -29.88 -2.44
CA SER A 438 -26.32 -30.97 -3.31
C SER A 438 -26.28 -30.56 -4.78
N PRO A 439 -25.98 -31.48 -5.72
CA PRO A 439 -26.03 -31.20 -7.17
C PRO A 439 -27.38 -30.65 -7.63
N ASP A 440 -28.49 -31.15 -7.08
CA ASP A 440 -29.85 -30.70 -7.40
C ASP A 440 -30.11 -29.26 -6.93
N ASP A 441 -29.66 -28.91 -5.75
CA ASP A 441 -29.81 -27.52 -5.24
C ASP A 441 -28.88 -26.57 -5.98
N ALA A 442 -27.66 -26.98 -6.27
CA ALA A 442 -26.74 -26.20 -7.12
C ALA A 442 -27.37 -25.95 -8.50
N ARG A 443 -28.00 -26.98 -9.09
CA ARG A 443 -28.71 -26.88 -10.38
C ARG A 443 -29.86 -25.87 -10.31
N LYS A 444 -30.67 -25.90 -9.26
CA LYS A 444 -31.77 -24.93 -9.08
C LYS A 444 -31.25 -23.50 -8.99
N LEU A 445 -30.15 -23.30 -8.23
CA LEU A 445 -29.54 -22.00 -8.00
C LEU A 445 -28.92 -21.45 -9.28
N ARG A 446 -28.33 -22.28 -10.16
CA ARG A 446 -27.76 -21.86 -11.45
C ARG A 446 -28.82 -21.51 -12.50
N ARG A 447 -29.98 -22.16 -12.46
CA ARG A 447 -31.09 -21.84 -13.37
C ARG A 447 -31.76 -20.53 -12.97
N VAL A 448 -31.21 -19.45 -13.46
CA VAL A 448 -31.63 -18.07 -13.21
C VAL A 448 -32.06 -17.42 -14.52
N ASP A 449 -33.18 -16.72 -14.53
CA ASP A 449 -33.53 -15.74 -15.55
C ASP A 449 -34.23 -14.55 -14.89
N LEU A 450 -33.48 -13.46 -14.74
CA LEU A 450 -33.96 -12.24 -14.08
C LEU A 450 -34.59 -11.23 -15.01
N ARG A 451 -34.66 -11.50 -16.31
CA ARG A 451 -35.23 -10.57 -17.31
C ARG A 451 -36.67 -10.21 -17.01
N GLU A 452 -37.45 -11.22 -16.62
CA GLU A 452 -38.88 -11.07 -16.32
C GLU A 452 -39.15 -10.70 -14.85
N SER A 453 -38.10 -10.55 -14.00
CA SER A 453 -38.26 -10.12 -12.62
C SER A 453 -38.86 -8.72 -12.57
N THR A 454 -39.90 -8.52 -11.77
CA THR A 454 -40.47 -7.19 -11.57
C THR A 454 -39.51 -6.31 -10.80
N THR A 455 -39.67 -4.99 -10.89
CA THR A 455 -38.90 -4.00 -10.09
C THR A 455 -38.99 -4.30 -8.59
N ALA A 456 -40.16 -4.73 -8.10
CA ALA A 456 -40.34 -5.11 -6.71
C ALA A 456 -39.59 -6.40 -6.35
N ASP A 457 -39.50 -7.38 -7.26
CA ASP A 457 -38.74 -8.60 -7.05
C ASP A 457 -37.24 -8.27 -6.96
N LEU A 458 -36.71 -7.44 -7.86
CA LEU A 458 -35.33 -7.00 -7.85
C LEU A 458 -35.00 -6.24 -6.55
N CYS A 459 -35.88 -5.34 -6.09
CA CYS A 459 -35.66 -4.65 -4.80
C CYS A 459 -35.58 -5.63 -3.63
N ARG A 460 -36.44 -6.67 -3.58
CA ARG A 460 -36.37 -7.70 -2.53
C ARG A 460 -35.07 -8.51 -2.61
N MET A 461 -34.55 -8.73 -3.81
CA MET A 461 -33.33 -9.48 -4.03
C MET A 461 -32.07 -8.76 -3.50
N LEU A 462 -32.13 -7.46 -3.22
CA LEU A 462 -31.02 -6.75 -2.55
C LEU A 462 -30.71 -7.29 -1.14
N ALA A 463 -31.64 -8.02 -0.53
CA ALA A 463 -31.45 -8.68 0.76
C ALA A 463 -31.07 -10.17 0.64
N ASP A 464 -30.86 -10.70 -0.57
CA ASP A 464 -30.46 -12.10 -0.80
C ASP A 464 -29.06 -12.36 -0.19
N PRO A 465 -28.80 -13.49 0.49
CA PRO A 465 -27.49 -13.84 0.99
C PRO A 465 -26.44 -14.03 -0.11
N ASN A 466 -26.89 -14.37 -1.33
CA ASN A 466 -26.03 -14.55 -2.51
C ASN A 466 -25.67 -13.20 -3.14
N ALA A 467 -24.39 -12.87 -3.16
CA ALA A 467 -23.90 -11.60 -3.70
C ALA A 467 -24.16 -11.41 -5.17
N TRP A 468 -24.01 -12.46 -5.98
CA TRP A 468 -24.26 -12.36 -7.42
C TRP A 468 -25.70 -11.92 -7.69
N ARG A 469 -26.67 -12.44 -6.94
CA ARG A 469 -28.08 -12.07 -7.08
C ARG A 469 -28.34 -10.63 -6.67
N ARG A 470 -27.71 -10.18 -5.56
CA ARG A 470 -27.79 -8.77 -5.13
C ARG A 470 -27.21 -7.83 -6.20
N ASP A 471 -26.03 -8.16 -6.72
CA ASP A 471 -25.32 -7.35 -7.71
C ASP A 471 -26.07 -7.32 -9.05
N ALA A 472 -26.61 -8.45 -9.48
CA ALA A 472 -27.45 -8.52 -10.67
C ALA A 472 -28.74 -7.68 -10.50
N ALA A 473 -29.40 -7.77 -9.34
CA ALA A 473 -30.58 -6.95 -9.05
C ALA A 473 -30.24 -5.46 -9.01
N HIS A 474 -29.16 -5.08 -8.35
CA HIS A 474 -28.66 -3.69 -8.29
C HIS A 474 -28.38 -3.16 -9.71
N ARG A 475 -27.68 -3.92 -10.54
CA ARG A 475 -27.39 -3.58 -11.93
C ARG A 475 -28.67 -3.37 -12.74
N LEU A 476 -29.60 -4.33 -12.71
CA LEU A 476 -30.85 -4.28 -13.44
C LEU A 476 -31.75 -3.11 -13.03
N LEU A 477 -31.78 -2.77 -11.73
CA LEU A 477 -32.49 -1.57 -11.24
C LEU A 477 -31.87 -0.28 -11.78
N LEU A 478 -30.54 -0.19 -11.86
CA LEU A 478 -29.86 0.95 -12.46
C LEU A 478 -30.08 1.04 -13.97
N GLU A 479 -30.06 -0.08 -14.68
CA GLU A 479 -30.34 -0.14 -16.12
C GLU A 479 -31.75 0.30 -16.47
N ARG A 480 -32.76 -0.19 -15.72
CA ARG A 480 -34.17 0.08 -15.95
C ARG A 480 -34.59 1.49 -15.58
N ARG A 481 -33.95 2.09 -14.58
CA ARG A 481 -34.26 3.43 -14.02
C ARG A 481 -35.77 3.61 -13.76
N ASP A 482 -36.43 2.54 -13.30
CA ASP A 482 -37.87 2.53 -13.07
C ASP A 482 -38.20 3.27 -11.77
N ALA A 483 -39.01 4.34 -11.90
CA ALA A 483 -39.46 5.13 -10.75
C ALA A 483 -40.27 4.32 -9.72
N ALA A 484 -40.83 3.17 -10.11
CA ALA A 484 -41.51 2.23 -9.21
C ALA A 484 -40.59 1.61 -8.16
N ALA A 485 -39.27 1.71 -8.32
CA ALA A 485 -38.29 1.23 -7.36
C ALA A 485 -38.26 2.07 -6.07
N ALA A 486 -38.59 3.36 -6.13
CA ALA A 486 -38.45 4.29 -5.00
C ALA A 486 -39.18 3.83 -3.74
N GLY A 487 -40.44 3.37 -3.87
CA GLY A 487 -41.23 2.89 -2.73
C GLY A 487 -40.65 1.64 -2.06
N PRO A 488 -40.37 0.56 -2.82
CA PRO A 488 -39.72 -0.65 -2.27
C PRO A 488 -38.33 -0.38 -1.67
N LEU A 489 -37.49 0.46 -2.29
CA LEU A 489 -36.18 0.83 -1.76
C LEU A 489 -36.31 1.62 -0.43
N ALA A 490 -37.24 2.59 -0.36
CA ALA A 490 -37.53 3.29 0.89
C ALA A 490 -38.05 2.37 1.99
N ALA A 491 -38.81 1.31 1.64
CA ALA A 491 -39.25 0.30 2.59
C ALA A 491 -38.08 -0.49 3.19
N ILE A 492 -37.05 -0.83 2.41
CA ILE A 492 -35.83 -1.47 2.91
C ILE A 492 -35.14 -0.56 3.94
N LEU A 493 -35.05 0.76 3.68
CA LEU A 493 -34.46 1.72 4.64
C LEU A 493 -35.32 1.88 5.91
N GLY A 494 -36.62 1.60 5.81
CA GLY A 494 -37.58 1.71 6.92
C GLY A 494 -37.61 0.47 7.82
N ASP A 495 -37.12 -0.65 7.37
CA ASP A 495 -37.16 -1.94 8.07
C ASP A 495 -35.87 -2.13 8.88
N ALA A 496 -36.03 -2.17 10.21
CA ALA A 496 -34.91 -2.35 11.13
C ALA A 496 -34.24 -3.72 11.05
N ASP A 497 -34.93 -4.72 10.51
CA ASP A 497 -34.43 -6.09 10.33
C ASP A 497 -33.72 -6.28 8.98
N SER A 498 -33.76 -5.27 8.11
CA SER A 498 -33.03 -5.32 6.83
C SER A 498 -31.54 -5.47 7.03
N PRO A 499 -30.87 -6.39 6.31
CA PRO A 499 -29.42 -6.53 6.38
C PRO A 499 -28.71 -5.21 6.01
N GLY A 500 -27.61 -4.89 6.72
CA GLY A 500 -26.86 -3.65 6.46
C GLY A 500 -26.41 -3.48 5.00
N TYR A 501 -26.08 -4.55 4.32
CA TYR A 501 -25.72 -4.52 2.89
C TYR A 501 -26.92 -4.18 1.98
N ALA A 502 -28.13 -4.59 2.34
CA ALA A 502 -29.35 -4.21 1.62
C ALA A 502 -29.66 -2.71 1.80
N ILE A 503 -29.46 -2.19 3.03
CA ILE A 503 -29.54 -0.74 3.31
C ILE A 503 -28.53 0.03 2.44
N ALA A 504 -27.28 -0.43 2.39
CA ALA A 504 -26.22 0.23 1.61
C ALA A 504 -26.56 0.26 0.11
N ALA A 505 -27.00 -0.87 -0.46
CA ALA A 505 -27.42 -0.95 -1.85
C ALA A 505 -28.67 -0.07 -2.13
N ALA A 506 -29.65 -0.06 -1.24
CA ALA A 506 -30.86 0.77 -1.39
C ALA A 506 -30.51 2.28 -1.35
N LEU A 507 -29.59 2.70 -0.47
CA LEU A 507 -29.08 4.08 -0.43
C LEU A 507 -28.43 4.48 -1.75
N GLY A 508 -27.52 3.65 -2.28
CA GLY A 508 -26.84 3.91 -3.55
C GLY A 508 -27.80 3.98 -4.75
N LEU A 509 -28.80 3.09 -4.79
CA LEU A 509 -29.82 3.09 -5.82
C LEU A 509 -30.74 4.31 -5.74
N LEU A 510 -31.21 4.68 -4.55
CA LEU A 510 -32.03 5.88 -4.35
C LEU A 510 -31.26 7.15 -4.71
N ASP A 511 -29.94 7.19 -4.40
CA ASP A 511 -29.06 8.28 -4.85
C ASP A 511 -28.98 8.36 -6.38
N ALA A 512 -28.68 7.24 -7.03
CA ALA A 512 -28.53 7.16 -8.49
C ALA A 512 -29.84 7.39 -9.27
N LEU A 513 -30.99 7.18 -8.62
CA LEU A 513 -32.33 7.38 -9.19
C LEU A 513 -33.00 8.70 -8.75
N ASP A 514 -32.25 9.60 -8.09
CA ASP A 514 -32.73 10.88 -7.56
C ASP A 514 -33.89 10.76 -6.55
N GLY A 515 -34.00 9.60 -5.89
CA GLY A 515 -35.07 9.30 -4.92
C GLY A 515 -34.68 9.43 -3.45
N LEU A 516 -33.45 9.80 -3.15
CA LEU A 516 -32.89 9.85 -1.79
C LEU A 516 -33.16 11.18 -1.10
N ASP A 517 -33.93 11.18 -0.01
CA ASP A 517 -34.23 12.37 0.76
C ASP A 517 -33.43 12.47 2.07
N ALA A 518 -33.52 13.64 2.73
CA ALA A 518 -32.80 13.94 3.96
C ALA A 518 -33.25 13.06 5.15
N GLU A 519 -34.52 12.70 5.21
CA GLU A 519 -35.05 11.87 6.30
C GLU A 519 -34.57 10.42 6.20
N MET A 520 -34.48 9.89 4.97
CA MET A 520 -33.87 8.57 4.69
C MET A 520 -32.41 8.56 5.15
N LEU A 521 -31.64 9.58 4.85
CA LEU A 521 -30.26 9.72 5.27
C LEU A 521 -30.09 9.80 6.78
N ARG A 522 -30.91 10.60 7.47
CA ARG A 522 -30.91 10.68 8.96
C ARG A 522 -31.20 9.31 9.58
N ARG A 523 -32.17 8.59 9.05
CA ARG A 523 -32.52 7.25 9.53
C ARG A 523 -31.36 6.26 9.30
N ALA A 524 -30.80 6.22 8.10
CA ALA A 524 -29.69 5.34 7.76
C ALA A 524 -28.41 5.65 8.56
N SER A 525 -28.17 6.93 8.87
CA SER A 525 -27.05 7.34 9.74
C SER A 525 -27.18 6.87 11.19
N ALA A 526 -28.35 6.41 11.60
CA ALA A 526 -28.61 5.84 12.92
C ALA A 526 -28.82 4.31 12.89
N HIS A 527 -28.64 3.64 11.75
CA HIS A 527 -28.88 2.21 11.58
C HIS A 527 -27.94 1.35 12.46
N PRO A 528 -28.36 0.17 12.97
CA PRO A 528 -27.48 -0.72 13.74
C PRO A 528 -26.19 -1.13 13.03
N SER A 529 -26.22 -1.36 11.71
CA SER A 529 -25.05 -1.70 10.91
C SER A 529 -24.10 -0.49 10.75
N ALA A 530 -22.87 -0.64 11.18
CA ALA A 530 -21.82 0.39 11.03
C ALA A 530 -21.59 0.74 9.55
N GLY A 531 -21.55 -0.26 8.65
CA GLY A 531 -21.37 -0.01 7.21
C GLY A 531 -22.52 0.80 6.60
N ALA A 532 -23.77 0.57 7.04
CA ALA A 532 -24.91 1.39 6.59
C ALA A 532 -24.77 2.85 7.08
N ARG A 533 -24.32 3.06 8.34
CA ARG A 533 -24.04 4.41 8.86
C ARG A 533 -22.93 5.11 8.09
N GLU A 534 -21.86 4.39 7.77
CA GLU A 534 -20.72 4.89 6.99
C GLU A 534 -21.18 5.40 5.60
N ILE A 535 -21.97 4.60 4.86
CA ILE A 535 -22.51 4.99 3.56
C ILE A 535 -23.42 6.20 3.69
N ALA A 536 -24.31 6.22 4.68
CA ALA A 536 -25.19 7.36 4.91
C ALA A 536 -24.40 8.67 5.15
N LEU A 537 -23.32 8.60 5.95
CA LEU A 537 -22.46 9.78 6.20
C LEU A 537 -21.76 10.25 4.93
N ARG A 538 -21.28 9.33 4.08
CA ARG A 538 -20.68 9.68 2.79
C ARG A 538 -21.68 10.43 1.90
N LEU A 539 -22.89 9.89 1.74
CA LEU A 539 -23.95 10.50 0.93
C LEU A 539 -24.48 11.82 1.55
N ILE A 540 -24.42 11.98 2.87
CA ILE A 540 -24.68 13.25 3.53
C ILE A 540 -23.63 14.29 3.11
N GLY A 541 -22.34 13.92 3.06
CA GLY A 541 -21.27 14.83 2.66
C GLY A 541 -21.54 15.51 1.32
N ASP A 542 -21.98 14.75 0.33
CA ASP A 542 -22.32 15.27 -1.01
C ASP A 542 -23.49 16.28 -0.99
N ARG A 543 -24.30 16.27 0.08
CA ARG A 543 -25.53 17.08 0.22
C ARG A 543 -25.43 18.21 1.24
N LEU A 544 -24.39 18.29 2.07
CA LEU A 544 -24.27 19.30 3.12
C LEU A 544 -24.33 20.74 2.59
N LYS A 545 -23.88 20.99 1.37
CA LYS A 545 -23.98 22.32 0.75
C LYS A 545 -25.41 22.68 0.36
N SER A 546 -26.22 21.72 -0.05
CA SER A 546 -27.63 21.94 -0.45
C SER A 546 -28.60 21.81 0.72
N ASP A 547 -28.29 20.97 1.69
CA ASP A 547 -29.07 20.78 2.93
C ASP A 547 -28.15 20.79 4.17
N PRO A 548 -27.82 21.97 4.70
CA PRO A 548 -27.01 22.09 5.91
C PRO A 548 -27.61 21.46 7.16
N SER A 549 -28.93 21.16 7.18
CA SER A 549 -29.59 20.54 8.35
C SER A 549 -29.12 19.10 8.60
N LEU A 550 -28.51 18.45 7.61
CA LEU A 550 -27.94 17.11 7.74
C LEU A 550 -26.70 17.06 8.63
N ILE A 551 -26.09 18.21 8.95
CA ILE A 551 -24.90 18.27 9.83
C ILE A 551 -25.16 17.64 11.20
N GLU A 552 -26.40 17.71 11.71
CA GLU A 552 -26.76 17.12 13.00
C GLU A 552 -26.56 15.58 13.02
N ALA A 553 -26.86 14.93 11.90
CA ALA A 553 -26.66 13.49 11.77
C ALA A 553 -25.16 13.12 11.77
N VAL A 554 -24.31 13.97 11.21
CA VAL A 554 -22.85 13.79 11.20
C VAL A 554 -22.28 13.99 12.60
N LEU A 555 -22.63 15.10 13.25
CA LEU A 555 -22.16 15.43 14.61
C LEU A 555 -22.52 14.32 15.61
N ALA A 556 -23.69 13.71 15.47
CA ALA A 556 -24.12 12.60 16.32
C ALA A 556 -23.25 11.32 16.15
N ARG A 557 -22.43 11.22 15.11
CA ARG A 557 -21.56 10.06 14.83
C ARG A 557 -20.09 10.31 15.20
N ALA A 558 -19.74 11.46 15.73
CA ALA A 558 -18.38 11.74 16.21
C ALA A 558 -17.94 10.80 17.34
N ASP A 559 -18.88 10.31 18.14
CA ASP A 559 -18.67 9.38 19.25
C ASP A 559 -19.18 7.96 18.95
N ASP A 560 -19.40 7.62 17.68
CA ASP A 560 -19.85 6.29 17.26
C ASP A 560 -18.90 5.19 17.78
N ASP A 561 -19.41 4.02 18.08
CA ASP A 561 -18.60 2.92 18.59
C ASP A 561 -17.63 2.37 17.53
N ASP A 562 -18.02 2.41 16.24
CA ASP A 562 -17.21 1.92 15.14
C ASP A 562 -16.19 2.99 14.67
N PRO A 563 -14.88 2.70 14.64
CA PRO A 563 -13.84 3.67 14.24
C PRO A 563 -13.97 4.12 12.77
N ARG A 564 -14.52 3.30 11.88
CA ARG A 564 -14.72 3.72 10.48
C ARG A 564 -15.89 4.67 10.32
N VAL A 565 -16.93 4.53 11.14
CA VAL A 565 -18.02 5.52 11.19
C VAL A 565 -17.48 6.86 11.68
N ARG A 566 -16.63 6.87 12.72
CA ARG A 566 -15.96 8.10 13.19
C ARG A 566 -15.01 8.67 12.14
N PHE A 567 -14.25 7.81 11.46
CA PHE A 567 -13.38 8.21 10.34
C PHE A 567 -14.19 8.88 9.22
N GLN A 568 -15.30 8.26 8.78
CA GLN A 568 -16.17 8.85 7.77
C GLN A 568 -16.82 10.14 8.27
N ALA A 569 -17.24 10.21 9.54
CA ALA A 569 -17.75 11.44 10.13
C ALA A 569 -16.71 12.57 10.07
N ALA A 570 -15.44 12.27 10.39
CA ALA A 570 -14.37 13.25 10.28
C ALA A 570 -14.20 13.78 8.84
N ILE A 571 -14.24 12.91 7.83
CA ILE A 571 -14.18 13.31 6.41
C ILE A 571 -15.38 14.19 6.06
N THR A 572 -16.59 13.76 6.41
CA THR A 572 -17.86 14.44 6.08
C THR A 572 -17.96 15.80 6.74
N LEU A 573 -17.42 15.99 7.96
CA LEU A 573 -17.34 17.31 8.61
C LEU A 573 -16.52 18.32 7.80
N GLY A 574 -15.58 17.87 6.98
CA GLY A 574 -14.83 18.71 6.06
C GLY A 574 -15.63 19.22 4.87
N ASP A 575 -16.76 18.58 4.54
CA ASP A 575 -17.66 18.99 3.46
C ASP A 575 -18.66 20.08 3.90
N ALA A 576 -18.64 20.49 5.18
CA ALA A 576 -19.53 21.46 5.80
C ALA A 576 -18.81 22.80 6.11
N PRO A 577 -18.44 23.62 5.11
CA PRO A 577 -17.68 24.86 5.35
C PRO A 577 -18.47 25.88 6.19
N ASP A 578 -19.79 25.90 6.05
CA ASP A 578 -20.69 26.86 6.69
C ASP A 578 -21.28 26.36 8.04
N ALA A 579 -20.87 25.17 8.50
CA ALA A 579 -21.35 24.64 9.78
C ALA A 579 -20.76 25.41 10.98
N PRO A 580 -21.46 25.46 12.13
CA PRO A 580 -20.95 26.12 13.33
C PRO A 580 -19.59 25.58 13.75
N VAL A 581 -18.56 26.43 13.67
CA VAL A 581 -17.15 26.05 13.85
C VAL A 581 -16.93 25.33 15.18
N ASP A 582 -17.48 25.85 16.26
CA ASP A 582 -17.29 25.30 17.61
C ASP A 582 -17.80 23.84 17.71
N ARG A 583 -18.91 23.54 17.05
CA ARG A 583 -19.51 22.19 17.08
C ARG A 583 -18.72 21.21 16.22
N VAL A 584 -18.32 21.64 15.04
CA VAL A 584 -17.47 20.84 14.13
C VAL A 584 -16.14 20.54 14.81
N VAL A 585 -15.49 21.55 15.39
CA VAL A 585 -14.22 21.40 16.10
C VAL A 585 -14.35 20.48 17.32
N ALA A 586 -15.42 20.60 18.10
CA ALA A 586 -15.68 19.70 19.23
C ALA A 586 -15.82 18.23 18.79
N ALA A 587 -16.53 17.98 17.68
CA ALA A 587 -16.66 16.64 17.10
C ALA A 587 -15.30 16.10 16.60
N LEU A 588 -14.55 16.91 15.85
CA LEU A 588 -13.21 16.53 15.39
C LEU A 588 -12.24 16.29 16.57
N ALA A 589 -12.34 17.09 17.65
CA ALA A 589 -11.53 16.89 18.85
C ALA A 589 -11.86 15.59 19.57
N SER A 590 -13.15 15.20 19.63
CA SER A 590 -13.57 13.92 20.20
C SER A 590 -12.97 12.75 19.41
N ILE A 591 -13.07 12.78 18.08
CA ILE A 591 -12.50 11.76 17.20
C ILE A 591 -10.96 11.72 17.36
N ALA A 592 -10.29 12.88 17.27
CA ALA A 592 -8.84 12.98 17.43
C ALA A 592 -8.35 12.44 18.78
N ALA A 593 -9.06 12.75 19.86
CA ALA A 593 -8.71 12.26 21.19
C ALA A 593 -8.88 10.74 21.37
N ARG A 594 -9.75 10.12 20.57
CA ARG A 594 -10.02 8.67 20.63
C ARG A 594 -9.15 7.89 19.65
N ASP A 595 -9.02 8.38 18.42
CA ASP A 595 -8.43 7.66 17.31
C ASP A 595 -7.11 8.30 16.80
N GLY A 596 -6.56 9.30 17.50
CA GLY A 596 -5.38 10.05 17.05
C GLY A 596 -4.10 9.23 16.88
N ALA A 597 -4.06 8.01 17.42
CA ALA A 597 -2.97 7.06 17.15
C ALA A 597 -3.06 6.43 15.75
N ASP A 598 -4.26 6.30 15.18
CA ASP A 598 -4.47 5.81 13.83
C ASP A 598 -4.12 6.91 12.81
N ARG A 599 -3.14 6.65 11.94
CA ARG A 599 -2.68 7.59 10.91
C ARG A 599 -3.79 8.03 9.95
N TRP A 600 -4.72 7.13 9.62
CA TRP A 600 -5.82 7.41 8.71
C TRP A 600 -6.87 8.29 9.37
N ALA A 601 -7.19 8.02 10.64
CA ALA A 601 -8.09 8.86 11.42
C ALA A 601 -7.50 10.27 11.60
N ARG A 602 -6.18 10.40 11.86
CA ARG A 602 -5.51 11.72 11.87
C ARG A 602 -5.64 12.43 10.53
N ALA A 603 -5.37 11.73 9.43
CA ALA A 603 -5.48 12.31 8.10
C ALA A 603 -6.92 12.81 7.81
N ALA A 604 -7.94 12.05 8.21
CA ALA A 604 -9.34 12.45 8.07
C ALA A 604 -9.67 13.71 8.90
N VAL A 605 -9.26 13.74 10.17
CA VAL A 605 -9.44 14.90 11.04
C VAL A 605 -8.73 16.13 10.45
N PHE A 606 -7.45 15.99 10.11
CA PHE A 606 -6.64 17.11 9.64
C PHE A 606 -7.06 17.61 8.24
N SER A 607 -7.50 16.72 7.36
CA SER A 607 -8.05 17.12 6.06
C SER A 607 -9.28 18.05 6.20
N SER A 608 -9.98 17.92 7.32
CA SER A 608 -11.24 18.65 7.62
C SER A 608 -11.04 19.90 8.47
N LEU A 609 -9.81 20.21 8.87
CA LEU A 609 -9.53 21.37 9.74
C LEU A 609 -9.52 22.69 9.01
N ARG A 610 -8.87 22.82 7.91
CA ARG A 610 -8.61 24.04 7.14
C ARG A 610 -8.96 25.34 7.91
N ASP A 611 -7.94 26.05 8.41
CA ASP A 611 -8.06 27.28 9.23
C ASP A 611 -8.73 27.08 10.62
N ARG A 612 -8.86 25.82 11.10
CA ARG A 612 -9.44 25.47 12.41
C ARG A 612 -8.42 24.79 13.35
N GLU A 613 -7.12 24.85 13.04
CA GLU A 613 -6.06 24.21 13.79
C GLU A 613 -5.96 24.75 15.24
N ILE A 614 -5.99 26.07 15.41
CA ILE A 614 -5.99 26.69 16.73
C ILE A 614 -7.26 26.36 17.53
N PRO A 615 -8.47 26.48 16.96
CA PRO A 615 -9.69 25.97 17.61
C PRO A 615 -9.58 24.50 18.05
N LEU A 616 -9.01 23.61 17.23
CA LEU A 616 -8.82 22.20 17.62
C LEU A 616 -7.85 22.07 18.82
N LEU A 617 -6.73 22.78 18.80
CA LEU A 617 -5.78 22.79 19.92
C LEU A 617 -6.45 23.22 21.22
N GLU A 618 -7.30 24.25 21.20
CA GLU A 618 -8.05 24.71 22.37
C GLU A 618 -9.10 23.66 22.83
N ALA A 619 -9.76 23.00 21.88
CA ALA A 619 -10.72 21.94 22.19
C ALA A 619 -10.03 20.72 22.83
N LEU A 620 -8.88 20.28 22.31
CA LEU A 620 -8.09 19.20 22.89
C LEU A 620 -7.58 19.57 24.29
N ARG A 621 -7.14 20.82 24.51
CA ARG A 621 -6.80 21.28 25.86
C ARG A 621 -7.99 21.20 26.82
N GLY A 622 -9.20 21.50 26.33
CA GLY A 622 -10.43 21.30 27.10
C GLY A 622 -10.68 19.83 27.46
N LEU A 623 -10.21 18.88 26.68
CA LEU A 623 -10.32 17.44 26.95
C LEU A 623 -9.15 16.86 27.75
N ALA A 624 -8.06 17.63 27.96
CA ALA A 624 -6.88 17.20 28.72
C ALA A 624 -7.14 17.05 30.24
N ASP A 625 -8.32 17.43 30.73
CA ASP A 625 -8.69 17.31 32.13
C ASP A 625 -8.71 15.84 32.61
N GLY A 626 -8.23 15.61 33.83
CA GLY A 626 -8.24 14.29 34.44
C GLY A 626 -7.09 13.37 34.03
N GLY A 627 -6.03 13.91 33.40
CA GLY A 627 -4.83 13.14 33.04
C GLY A 627 -4.97 12.37 31.71
N ARG A 628 -5.91 12.74 30.87
CA ARG A 628 -6.02 12.18 29.52
C ARG A 628 -4.82 12.63 28.70
N SER A 629 -4.17 11.68 28.06
CA SER A 629 -3.06 11.91 27.15
C SER A 629 -3.49 11.65 25.72
N PHE A 630 -2.84 12.34 24.79
CA PHE A 630 -3.08 12.22 23.37
C PHE A 630 -1.91 11.50 22.67
N SER A 631 -2.14 11.02 21.45
CA SER A 631 -1.06 10.49 20.63
C SER A 631 -0.03 11.59 20.36
N PRO A 632 1.27 11.33 20.57
CA PRO A 632 2.32 12.29 20.25
C PRO A 632 2.29 12.74 18.79
N GLU A 633 2.03 11.81 17.85
CA GLU A 633 1.94 12.10 16.42
C GLU A 633 0.81 13.09 16.10
N LEU A 634 -0.35 12.93 16.74
CA LEU A 634 -1.46 13.88 16.62
C LEU A 634 -1.02 15.30 17.02
N LEU A 635 -0.32 15.40 18.16
CA LEU A 635 0.06 16.69 18.71
C LEU A 635 1.19 17.34 17.92
N VAL A 636 2.18 16.58 17.46
CA VAL A 636 3.25 17.08 16.58
C VAL A 636 2.67 17.60 15.26
N GLU A 637 1.81 16.83 14.61
CA GLU A 637 1.17 17.26 13.36
C GLU A 637 0.30 18.49 13.55
N LEU A 638 -0.49 18.56 14.64
CA LEU A 638 -1.31 19.73 14.97
C LEU A 638 -0.44 20.97 15.23
N GLY A 639 0.64 20.83 16.02
CA GLY A 639 1.58 21.92 16.29
C GLY A 639 2.21 22.46 15.02
N ARG A 640 2.66 21.58 14.13
CA ARG A 640 3.22 21.96 12.83
C ARG A 640 2.22 22.75 11.98
N MET A 641 1.00 22.23 11.84
CA MET A 641 -0.04 22.89 11.03
C MET A 641 -0.47 24.23 11.62
N ALA A 642 -0.63 24.32 12.95
CA ALA A 642 -1.02 25.55 13.63
C ALA A 642 0.01 26.68 13.44
N SER A 643 1.29 26.33 13.38
CA SER A 643 2.37 27.34 13.23
C SER A 643 2.68 27.69 11.77
N GLN A 644 2.30 26.86 10.81
CA GLN A 644 2.61 27.06 9.39
C GLN A 644 2.10 28.37 8.83
N SER A 645 0.89 28.77 9.19
CA SER A 645 0.25 30.00 8.75
C SER A 645 0.45 31.17 9.69
N ALA A 646 0.93 30.91 10.91
CA ALA A 646 1.13 31.94 11.91
C ALA A 646 2.32 32.86 11.53
N PRO A 647 2.13 34.16 11.40
CA PRO A 647 3.24 35.11 11.22
C PRO A 647 4.12 35.11 12.49
N ARG A 648 5.37 35.58 12.35
CA ARG A 648 6.37 35.51 13.40
C ARG A 648 5.94 36.17 14.71
N ASP A 649 5.24 37.29 14.62
CA ASP A 649 4.74 38.04 15.78
C ASP A 649 3.64 37.32 16.57
N GLU A 650 3.02 36.31 15.98
CA GLU A 650 2.04 35.46 16.64
C GLU A 650 2.63 34.20 17.32
N TRP A 651 3.91 33.89 17.07
CA TRP A 651 4.54 32.68 17.65
C TRP A 651 4.49 32.66 19.18
N PRO A 652 4.81 33.78 19.90
CA PRO A 652 4.71 33.79 21.37
C PRO A 652 3.29 33.52 21.87
N ALA A 653 2.28 34.09 21.21
CA ALA A 653 0.88 33.83 21.56
C ALA A 653 0.46 32.37 21.35
N LEU A 654 0.92 31.75 20.26
CA LEU A 654 0.67 30.34 19.99
C LEU A 654 1.39 29.42 20.98
N THR A 655 2.67 29.72 21.29
CA THR A 655 3.45 29.02 22.32
C THR A 655 2.78 29.11 23.68
N GLY A 656 2.28 30.30 24.05
CA GLY A 656 1.53 30.50 25.28
C GLY A 656 0.28 29.65 25.42
N ARG A 657 -0.39 29.36 24.29
CA ARG A 657 -1.53 28.42 24.28
C ARG A 657 -1.12 26.99 24.64
N VAL A 658 0.11 26.61 24.38
CA VAL A 658 0.63 25.26 24.69
C VAL A 658 1.10 25.17 26.13
N VAL A 659 1.95 26.11 26.60
CA VAL A 659 2.66 25.98 27.87
C VAL A 659 1.98 26.68 29.04
N THR A 660 1.06 27.63 28.78
CA THR A 660 0.44 28.40 29.87
C THR A 660 -0.93 27.78 30.23
N PRO A 661 -1.16 27.46 31.50
CA PRO A 661 -2.51 26.99 31.95
C PRO A 661 -3.57 28.09 31.71
N ARG A 662 -4.74 27.66 31.27
CA ARG A 662 -5.90 28.55 31.04
C ARG A 662 -7.15 27.92 31.64
N ASP A 663 -7.90 28.67 32.42
CA ASP A 663 -9.09 28.23 33.14
C ASP A 663 -8.84 26.96 33.99
N GLY A 664 -7.63 26.85 34.57
CA GLY A 664 -7.21 25.68 35.37
C GLY A 664 -6.80 24.46 34.55
N ARG A 665 -6.79 24.55 33.21
CA ARG A 665 -6.47 23.45 32.29
C ARG A 665 -5.11 23.65 31.64
N ALA A 666 -4.32 22.59 31.58
CA ALA A 666 -3.02 22.55 30.93
C ALA A 666 -2.78 21.19 30.25
N PHE A 667 -2.04 21.20 29.18
CA PHE A 667 -1.51 19.95 28.62
C PHE A 667 -0.48 19.34 29.60
N ALA A 668 -0.41 18.01 29.65
CA ALA A 668 0.67 17.34 30.37
C ALA A 668 2.04 17.73 29.79
N PRO A 669 3.16 17.71 30.56
CA PRO A 669 4.47 18.10 30.05
C PRO A 669 4.89 17.40 28.76
N ARG A 670 4.58 16.09 28.60
CA ARG A 670 4.87 15.33 27.40
C ARG A 670 4.04 15.80 26.19
N ASP A 671 2.79 16.19 26.41
CA ASP A 671 1.90 16.69 25.36
C ASP A 671 2.34 18.10 24.93
N GLN A 672 2.82 18.93 25.89
CA GLN A 672 3.45 20.22 25.60
C GLN A 672 4.71 20.02 24.75
N ALA A 673 5.58 19.06 25.09
CA ALA A 673 6.77 18.76 24.31
C ALA A 673 6.42 18.33 22.89
N ALA A 674 5.40 17.47 22.69
CA ALA A 674 4.96 17.03 21.37
C ALA A 674 4.41 18.20 20.53
N LEU A 675 3.56 19.06 21.09
CA LEU A 675 3.05 20.26 20.42
C LEU A 675 4.19 21.22 20.05
N LEU A 676 5.11 21.48 21.00
CA LEU A 676 6.27 22.34 20.77
C LEU A 676 7.22 21.77 19.72
N THR A 677 7.36 20.43 19.63
CA THR A 677 8.11 19.78 18.54
C THR A 677 7.54 20.20 17.19
N GLY A 678 6.21 20.02 16.99
CA GLY A 678 5.57 20.41 15.74
C GLY A 678 5.67 21.92 15.43
N LEU A 679 5.49 22.78 16.44
CA LEU A 679 5.70 24.23 16.29
C LEU A 679 7.14 24.53 15.85
N ALA A 680 8.14 23.94 16.51
CA ALA A 680 9.55 24.16 16.25
C ALA A 680 9.99 23.65 14.87
N GLU A 681 9.50 22.49 14.44
CA GLU A 681 9.69 21.96 13.08
C GLU A 681 9.27 22.97 12.01
N SER A 682 8.07 23.51 12.14
CA SER A 682 7.50 24.44 11.17
C SER A 682 8.20 25.81 11.14
N VAL A 683 8.64 26.35 12.29
CA VAL A 683 9.24 27.68 12.33
C VAL A 683 10.73 27.65 11.99
N ARG A 684 11.40 26.52 12.11
CA ARG A 684 12.85 26.37 11.89
C ARG A 684 13.30 26.89 10.52
N GLY A 685 12.57 26.57 9.44
CA GLY A 685 12.87 27.06 8.09
C GLY A 685 12.72 28.57 7.93
N ARG A 686 12.01 29.23 8.85
CA ARG A 686 11.73 30.67 8.84
C ARG A 686 12.60 31.46 9.84
N LEU A 687 13.54 30.81 10.53
CA LEU A 687 14.50 31.47 11.40
C LEU A 687 15.46 32.32 10.57
N LYS A 688 15.74 33.54 11.04
CA LYS A 688 16.76 34.41 10.47
C LYS A 688 18.14 34.06 11.05
N ALA A 689 19.19 34.48 10.38
CA ALA A 689 20.57 34.24 10.83
C ALA A 689 20.83 34.73 12.26
N ASP A 690 20.20 35.86 12.65
CA ASP A 690 20.33 36.46 13.97
C ASP A 690 19.56 35.72 15.08
N ASP A 691 18.65 34.83 14.73
CA ASP A 691 17.85 34.04 15.71
C ASP A 691 18.67 32.91 16.33
N GLY A 692 19.81 32.59 15.74
CA GLY A 692 20.57 31.40 16.10
C GLY A 692 19.86 30.13 15.67
N ASP A 693 20.10 29.03 16.38
CA ASP A 693 19.60 27.69 16.05
C ASP A 693 18.55 27.13 17.04
N ASP A 694 18.12 28.00 17.96
CA ASP A 694 17.16 27.62 19.01
C ASP A 694 15.72 27.96 18.59
N SER A 695 15.06 27.03 17.95
CA SER A 695 13.68 27.21 17.51
C SER A 695 12.70 27.42 18.67
N LEU A 696 12.94 26.74 19.80
CA LEU A 696 12.11 26.90 21.00
C LEU A 696 12.28 28.29 21.64
N ARG A 697 13.45 28.85 21.58
CA ARG A 697 13.69 30.24 22.04
C ARG A 697 13.00 31.24 21.13
N ALA A 698 13.10 31.03 19.83
CA ALA A 698 12.43 31.88 18.83
C ALA A 698 10.90 31.86 18.99
N LEU A 699 10.33 30.71 19.34
CA LEU A 699 8.89 30.55 19.63
C LEU A 699 8.45 31.33 20.87
N ALA A 700 9.30 31.40 21.90
CA ALA A 700 9.01 32.18 23.11
C ALA A 700 9.15 33.71 22.89
N GLY A 701 9.92 34.12 21.88
CA GLY A 701 10.19 35.55 21.63
C GLY A 701 10.88 36.22 22.79
N ASP A 702 10.58 37.52 23.01
CA ASP A 702 11.16 38.34 24.04
C ASP A 702 10.41 38.26 25.39
N ASP A 703 9.40 37.41 25.53
CA ASP A 703 8.64 37.23 26.78
C ASP A 703 9.42 36.36 27.80
N PRO A 704 9.91 36.92 28.92
CA PRO A 704 10.70 36.15 29.87
C PRO A 704 9.88 35.07 30.60
N ALA A 705 8.60 35.29 30.81
CA ALA A 705 7.72 34.31 31.48
C ALA A 705 7.48 33.12 30.57
N LEU A 706 7.28 33.40 29.31
CA LEU A 706 7.07 32.36 28.29
C LEU A 706 8.35 31.55 28.05
N ALA A 707 9.51 32.23 27.97
CA ALA A 707 10.81 31.59 27.90
C ALA A 707 11.07 30.65 29.09
N ALA A 708 10.75 31.07 30.30
CA ALA A 708 10.89 30.25 31.52
C ALA A 708 9.94 29.05 31.51
N ALA A 709 8.71 29.18 30.96
CA ALA A 709 7.79 28.08 30.81
C ALA A 709 8.29 27.03 29.78
N VAL A 710 8.82 27.48 28.64
CA VAL A 710 9.47 26.61 27.65
C VAL A 710 10.71 25.92 28.26
N ASP A 711 11.53 26.63 29.01
CA ASP A 711 12.71 26.07 29.71
C ASP A 711 12.30 24.96 30.70
N SER A 712 11.15 25.12 31.37
CA SER A 712 10.63 24.06 32.24
C SER A 712 10.29 22.81 31.43
N VAL A 713 9.63 22.95 30.26
CA VAL A 713 9.33 21.80 29.39
C VAL A 713 10.61 21.14 28.88
N VAL A 714 11.63 21.91 28.49
CA VAL A 714 12.93 21.37 28.07
C VAL A 714 13.58 20.56 29.20
N LYS A 715 13.56 21.07 30.42
CA LYS A 715 14.10 20.39 31.60
C LYS A 715 13.36 19.11 31.94
N ASP A 716 12.03 19.16 31.94
CA ASP A 716 11.19 17.98 32.23
C ASP A 716 11.40 16.90 31.18
N THR A 717 11.51 17.32 29.90
CA THR A 717 11.76 16.41 28.77
C THR A 717 13.18 15.81 28.81
N ALA A 718 14.19 16.58 29.23
CA ALA A 718 15.54 16.03 29.46
C ALA A 718 15.52 14.98 30.58
N GLY A 719 14.75 15.22 31.64
CA GLY A 719 14.53 14.24 32.72
C GLY A 719 13.86 12.96 32.18
N LEU A 720 12.83 13.06 31.31
CA LEU A 720 12.19 11.91 30.67
C LEU A 720 13.14 11.14 29.76
N ALA A 721 13.98 11.82 28.99
CA ALA A 721 14.99 11.17 28.16
C ALA A 721 15.96 10.31 29.00
N ALA A 722 16.32 10.78 30.20
CA ALA A 722 17.22 10.09 31.12
C ALA A 722 16.54 8.99 31.94
N ASP A 723 15.22 9.01 32.08
CA ASP A 723 14.47 8.03 32.89
C ASP A 723 14.50 6.63 32.28
N ALA A 724 15.28 5.74 32.89
CA ALA A 724 15.39 4.34 32.43
C ALA A 724 14.08 3.55 32.62
N SER A 725 13.12 4.03 33.40
CA SER A 725 11.81 3.38 33.58
C SER A 725 10.80 3.75 32.49
N ALA A 726 11.04 4.82 31.74
CA ALA A 726 10.25 5.22 30.60
C ALA A 726 10.49 4.27 29.39
N SER A 727 9.49 4.13 28.54
CA SER A 727 9.62 3.32 27.32
C SER A 727 10.68 3.91 26.36
N LEU A 728 11.26 3.05 25.50
CA LEU A 728 12.22 3.50 24.50
C LEU A 728 11.63 4.56 23.57
N ASP A 729 10.34 4.46 23.23
CA ASP A 729 9.68 5.40 22.34
C ASP A 729 9.47 6.75 23.00
N GLU A 730 9.06 6.78 24.27
CA GLU A 730 8.96 8.04 25.02
C GLU A 730 10.33 8.72 25.15
N ARG A 731 11.36 7.97 25.43
CA ARG A 731 12.74 8.50 25.53
C ARG A 731 13.25 9.00 24.17
N ARG A 732 12.95 8.29 23.09
CA ARG A 732 13.28 8.73 21.72
C ARG A 732 12.58 10.04 21.35
N ALA A 733 11.28 10.16 21.66
CA ALA A 733 10.52 11.38 21.43
C ALA A 733 11.10 12.56 22.23
N ALA A 734 11.45 12.33 23.50
CA ALA A 734 12.09 13.31 24.36
C ALA A 734 13.45 13.78 23.80
N ILE A 735 14.29 12.85 23.33
CA ILE A 735 15.57 13.16 22.68
C ILE A 735 15.34 13.99 21.40
N GLY A 736 14.37 13.62 20.58
CA GLY A 736 14.02 14.36 19.36
C GLY A 736 13.64 15.80 19.64
N PHE A 737 12.81 16.04 20.67
CA PHE A 737 12.42 17.37 21.11
C PHE A 737 13.63 18.25 21.50
N LEU A 738 14.61 17.69 22.22
CA LEU A 738 15.81 18.41 22.64
C LEU A 738 16.63 18.95 21.46
N GLY A 739 16.52 18.37 20.29
CA GLY A 739 17.13 18.86 19.05
C GLY A 739 16.74 20.29 18.69
N PHE A 740 15.57 20.74 19.11
CA PHE A 740 15.04 22.09 18.84
C PHE A 740 15.44 23.13 19.89
N ALA A 741 16.08 22.71 20.97
CA ALA A 741 16.50 23.60 22.05
C ALA A 741 17.85 24.32 21.80
N GLY A 742 18.46 24.14 20.62
CA GLY A 742 19.78 24.67 20.29
C GLY A 742 20.91 23.98 21.05
N PHE A 743 22.14 24.17 20.58
CA PHE A 743 23.30 23.46 21.12
C PHE A 743 23.61 23.84 22.58
N ASP A 744 23.43 25.11 22.93
CA ASP A 744 23.75 25.62 24.30
C ASP A 744 22.84 25.02 25.39
N ARG A 745 21.60 24.65 25.06
CA ARG A 745 20.64 24.11 26.03
C ARG A 745 20.47 22.58 25.94
N GLY A 746 20.56 22.00 24.73
CA GLY A 746 20.30 20.59 24.50
C GLY A 746 21.54 19.78 24.12
N GLY A 747 22.60 20.43 23.62
CA GLY A 747 23.76 19.77 23.03
C GLY A 747 24.47 18.79 23.95
N ASP A 748 24.83 19.23 25.18
CA ASP A 748 25.53 18.37 26.14
C ASP A 748 24.70 17.15 26.53
N THR A 749 23.40 17.34 26.80
CA THR A 749 22.48 16.23 27.11
C THR A 749 22.39 15.27 25.95
N LEU A 750 22.25 15.73 24.71
CA LEU A 750 22.22 14.89 23.53
C LEU A 750 23.53 14.10 23.33
N LEU A 751 24.68 14.74 23.55
CA LEU A 751 25.99 14.10 23.45
C LEU A 751 26.23 13.01 24.50
N GLU A 752 25.57 13.04 25.65
CA GLU A 752 25.58 11.95 26.62
C GLU A 752 24.91 10.68 26.03
N PHE A 753 23.83 10.84 25.29
CA PHE A 753 23.13 9.70 24.68
C PHE A 753 23.88 9.11 23.48
N VAL A 754 24.76 9.83 22.81
CA VAL A 754 25.56 9.30 21.70
C VAL A 754 26.62 8.29 22.18
N GLY A 755 26.95 8.28 23.49
CA GLY A 755 27.93 7.35 24.07
C GLY A 755 27.52 5.87 23.97
N SER A 756 28.52 4.98 23.97
CA SER A 756 28.34 3.51 23.85
C SER A 756 27.53 2.86 24.99
N GLU A 757 27.35 3.55 26.10
CA GLU A 757 26.52 3.09 27.23
C GLU A 757 25.01 3.17 26.96
N SER A 758 24.61 3.96 25.97
CA SER A 758 23.19 4.11 25.61
C SER A 758 22.72 3.04 24.64
N PRO A 759 21.44 2.61 24.69
CA PRO A 759 20.86 1.72 23.68
C PRO A 759 21.04 2.28 22.27
N PRO A 760 21.33 1.47 21.24
CA PRO A 760 21.56 1.95 19.86
C PRO A 760 20.43 2.84 19.30
N ALA A 761 19.17 2.54 19.65
CA ALA A 761 18.03 3.34 19.24
C ALA A 761 18.04 4.77 19.81
N LEU A 762 18.55 4.97 21.04
CA LEU A 762 18.72 6.28 21.65
C LEU A 762 19.97 7.00 21.12
N GLN A 763 21.05 6.26 20.82
CA GLN A 763 22.23 6.83 20.16
C GLN A 763 21.84 7.44 18.81
N ALA A 764 21.14 6.68 17.96
CA ALA A 764 20.68 7.17 16.67
C ALA A 764 19.72 8.36 16.80
N ALA A 765 18.80 8.33 17.76
CA ALA A 765 17.91 9.47 18.03
C ALA A 765 18.67 10.73 18.43
N ALA A 766 19.70 10.60 19.28
CA ALA A 766 20.54 11.73 19.71
C ALA A 766 21.38 12.30 18.55
N VAL A 767 21.93 11.43 17.70
CA VAL A 767 22.63 11.88 16.48
C VAL A 767 21.70 12.68 15.57
N ARG A 768 20.48 12.19 15.33
CA ARG A 768 19.47 12.91 14.53
C ARG A 768 19.07 14.24 15.15
N ALA A 769 18.86 14.26 16.47
CA ALA A 769 18.51 15.48 17.20
C ALA A 769 19.62 16.53 17.12
N LEU A 770 20.90 16.13 17.24
CA LEU A 770 22.06 17.01 17.03
C LEU A 770 22.12 17.52 15.59
N GLY A 771 21.80 16.67 14.61
CA GLY A 771 21.77 17.06 13.20
C GLY A 771 20.67 18.06 12.83
N ILE A 772 19.62 18.19 13.65
CA ILE A 772 18.63 19.26 13.52
C ILE A 772 19.29 20.64 13.75
N GLN A 773 20.25 20.72 14.68
CA GLN A 773 20.95 21.94 15.04
C GLN A 773 21.95 22.33 13.94
N ARG A 774 21.97 23.62 13.54
CA ARG A 774 22.91 24.14 12.52
C ARG A 774 24.24 24.61 13.09
N ASP A 775 24.44 24.45 14.38
CA ASP A 775 25.62 24.88 15.07
C ASP A 775 26.87 24.09 14.61
N PRO A 776 27.91 24.73 14.12
CA PRO A 776 29.14 24.06 13.66
C PRO A 776 29.84 23.24 14.75
N ARG A 777 29.57 23.51 16.04
CA ARG A 777 30.06 22.68 17.15
C ARG A 777 29.56 21.24 17.11
N VAL A 778 28.38 20.98 16.50
CA VAL A 778 27.82 19.63 16.34
C VAL A 778 28.80 18.73 15.58
N ALA A 779 29.24 19.17 14.38
CA ALA A 779 30.20 18.39 13.60
C ALA A 779 31.50 18.15 14.36
N ALA A 780 32.03 19.17 15.03
CA ALA A 780 33.24 19.05 15.84
C ALA A 780 33.09 18.07 17.01
N ALA A 781 31.93 18.08 17.69
CA ALA A 781 31.65 17.20 18.81
C ALA A 781 31.45 15.73 18.40
N LEU A 782 30.74 15.48 17.27
CA LEU A 782 30.47 14.13 16.76
C LEU A 782 31.71 13.50 16.09
N LEU A 783 32.56 14.32 15.43
CA LEU A 783 33.71 13.85 14.67
C LEU A 783 35.03 14.01 15.45
N GLY A 784 34.95 14.24 16.77
CA GLY A 784 36.15 14.31 17.65
C GLY A 784 36.93 12.98 17.58
N SER A 785 38.28 13.07 17.61
CA SER A 785 39.21 11.95 17.50
C SER A 785 38.93 10.81 18.48
N ASP A 786 38.41 11.12 19.66
CA ASP A 786 38.13 10.15 20.70
C ASP A 786 36.72 9.53 20.60
N ARG A 787 35.83 10.10 19.82
CA ARG A 787 34.43 9.67 19.72
C ARG A 787 34.15 8.85 18.45
N PHE A 788 34.48 9.39 17.25
CA PHE A 788 34.11 8.75 15.98
C PHE A 788 34.63 7.31 15.89
N GLY A 789 35.88 7.08 16.34
CA GLY A 789 36.46 5.73 16.35
C GLY A 789 35.78 4.72 17.27
N ARG A 790 35.01 5.19 18.27
CA ARG A 790 34.31 4.33 19.26
C ARG A 790 32.87 3.99 18.86
N TYR A 791 32.29 4.67 17.87
CA TYR A 791 30.95 4.35 17.42
C TYR A 791 30.89 2.99 16.74
N THR A 792 29.76 2.32 16.88
CA THR A 792 29.48 1.13 16.06
C THR A 792 29.38 1.55 14.58
N PRO A 793 29.57 0.62 13.63
CA PRO A 793 29.43 0.92 12.21
C PRO A 793 28.11 1.66 11.89
N THR A 794 26.99 1.15 12.38
CA THR A 794 25.65 1.74 12.18
C THR A 794 25.55 3.18 12.69
N ILE A 795 26.15 3.50 13.85
CA ILE A 795 26.14 4.86 14.38
C ILE A 795 27.10 5.78 13.59
N ARG A 796 28.22 5.25 13.09
CA ARG A 796 29.11 6.03 12.19
C ARG A 796 28.38 6.44 10.91
N ASP A 797 27.66 5.50 10.32
CA ASP A 797 26.89 5.74 9.10
C ASP A 797 25.78 6.77 9.35
N GLU A 798 25.07 6.67 10.49
CA GLU A 798 24.07 7.66 10.91
C GLU A 798 24.69 9.06 11.12
N VAL A 799 25.84 9.16 11.79
CA VAL A 799 26.57 10.42 11.99
C VAL A 799 26.95 11.03 10.64
N MET A 800 27.52 10.27 9.73
CA MET A 800 27.92 10.78 8.42
C MET A 800 26.72 11.20 7.58
N SER A 801 25.67 10.39 7.54
CA SER A 801 24.41 10.71 6.82
C SER A 801 23.78 12.00 7.32
N VAL A 802 23.67 12.17 8.65
CA VAL A 802 23.05 13.34 9.28
C VAL A 802 23.88 14.60 9.03
N LEU A 803 25.22 14.54 9.19
CA LEU A 803 26.07 15.71 8.99
C LEU A 803 26.18 16.12 7.52
N LEU A 804 26.17 15.17 6.59
CA LEU A 804 26.25 15.44 5.15
C LEU A 804 24.92 15.92 4.54
N SER A 805 23.79 15.60 5.17
CA SER A 805 22.48 16.10 4.75
C SER A 805 22.23 17.58 5.09
N GLN A 806 23.03 18.16 5.98
CA GLN A 806 22.88 19.55 6.44
C GLN A 806 24.09 20.40 6.03
N GLY A 807 23.86 21.39 5.18
CA GLY A 807 24.91 22.25 4.61
C GLY A 807 25.83 22.89 5.65
N ALA A 808 25.29 23.26 6.81
CA ALA A 808 26.06 23.89 7.91
C ALA A 808 27.16 22.97 8.47
N HIS A 809 27.03 21.65 8.38
CA HIS A 809 27.98 20.69 8.95
C HIS A 809 29.04 20.23 7.96
N ILE A 810 28.79 20.35 6.64
CA ILE A 810 29.69 19.87 5.58
C ILE A 810 31.13 20.41 5.75
N PRO A 811 31.36 21.70 6.04
CA PRO A 811 32.74 22.20 6.25
C PRO A 811 33.48 21.45 7.35
N GLY A 812 32.78 21.16 8.48
CA GLY A 812 33.38 20.44 9.61
C GLY A 812 33.68 18.98 9.29
N VAL A 813 32.83 18.32 8.44
CA VAL A 813 33.11 16.97 7.92
C VAL A 813 34.37 16.99 7.06
N LEU A 814 34.46 17.92 6.11
CA LEU A 814 35.61 18.04 5.24
C LEU A 814 36.92 18.35 6.02
N ASP A 815 36.83 19.10 7.12
CA ASP A 815 37.98 19.33 8.03
C ASP A 815 38.42 18.03 8.69
N ALA A 816 37.45 17.25 9.21
CA ALA A 816 37.72 15.98 9.88
C ALA A 816 38.32 14.90 8.97
N LEU A 817 37.94 14.93 7.70
CA LEU A 817 38.52 14.07 6.65
C LEU A 817 39.93 14.51 6.28
N ALA A 818 40.15 15.82 6.13
CA ALA A 818 41.45 16.39 5.72
C ALA A 818 42.53 16.19 6.80
N ASP A 819 42.18 16.28 8.08
CA ASP A 819 43.11 16.07 9.19
C ASP A 819 43.15 14.60 9.68
N GLY A 820 42.43 13.68 9.02
CA GLY A 820 42.53 12.25 9.30
C GLY A 820 41.78 11.78 10.55
N ARG A 821 41.01 12.64 11.21
CA ARG A 821 40.12 12.21 12.33
C ARG A 821 39.05 11.22 11.88
N VAL A 822 38.56 11.39 10.64
CA VAL A 822 37.61 10.51 9.99
C VAL A 822 38.29 9.92 8.76
N PRO A 823 38.28 8.59 8.57
CA PRO A 823 38.82 7.97 7.36
C PRO A 823 38.04 8.41 6.11
N VAL A 824 38.71 8.66 5.01
CA VAL A 824 38.08 9.03 3.74
C VAL A 824 37.05 7.96 3.30
N GLY A 825 37.29 6.68 3.62
CA GLY A 825 36.35 5.58 3.36
C GLY A 825 35.06 5.61 4.16
N ALA A 826 34.93 6.49 5.16
CA ALA A 826 33.68 6.67 5.92
C ALA A 826 32.61 7.46 5.15
N VAL A 827 32.96 8.11 4.03
CA VAL A 827 32.02 8.76 3.14
C VAL A 827 31.66 7.79 2.02
N ASP A 828 30.41 7.38 1.94
CA ASP A 828 29.94 6.46 0.88
C ASP A 828 29.94 7.13 -0.51
N ALA A 829 29.79 6.34 -1.55
CA ALA A 829 29.86 6.79 -2.92
C ALA A 829 28.75 7.81 -3.28
N LEU A 830 27.56 7.70 -2.69
CA LEU A 830 26.45 8.64 -2.90
C LEU A 830 26.81 10.03 -2.36
N HIS A 831 27.28 10.11 -1.11
CA HIS A 831 27.66 11.37 -0.49
C HIS A 831 28.92 11.98 -1.13
N ARG A 832 29.90 11.18 -1.57
CA ARG A 832 31.05 11.70 -2.37
C ARG A 832 30.58 12.39 -3.64
N ARG A 833 29.63 11.77 -4.37
CA ARG A 833 29.02 12.35 -5.57
C ARG A 833 28.29 13.66 -5.26
N GLN A 834 27.48 13.70 -4.18
CA GLN A 834 26.77 14.90 -3.76
C GLN A 834 27.75 16.04 -3.41
N LEU A 835 28.85 15.76 -2.72
CA LEU A 835 29.88 16.73 -2.41
C LEU A 835 30.58 17.25 -3.68
N ALA A 836 30.88 16.36 -4.64
CA ALA A 836 31.50 16.72 -5.90
C ALA A 836 30.58 17.56 -6.82
N GLN A 837 29.27 17.51 -6.62
CA GLN A 837 28.25 18.25 -7.36
C GLN A 837 27.61 19.39 -6.53
N ASN A 838 28.11 19.67 -5.33
CA ASN A 838 27.56 20.69 -4.44
C ASN A 838 27.52 22.06 -5.10
N ALA A 839 26.51 22.87 -4.80
CA ALA A 839 26.38 24.22 -5.33
C ALA A 839 27.56 25.14 -4.91
N ASP A 840 28.13 24.94 -3.71
CA ASP A 840 29.29 25.70 -3.22
C ASP A 840 30.59 25.22 -3.88
N GLU A 841 31.27 26.14 -4.55
CA GLU A 841 32.55 25.86 -5.23
C GLU A 841 33.65 25.41 -4.25
N THR A 842 33.66 25.95 -3.02
CA THR A 842 34.65 25.60 -2.00
C THR A 842 34.49 24.15 -1.56
N ILE A 843 33.24 23.69 -1.38
CA ILE A 843 32.92 22.30 -1.07
C ILE A 843 33.34 21.39 -2.22
N ARG A 844 32.96 21.71 -3.48
CA ARG A 844 33.37 20.92 -4.65
C ARG A 844 34.87 20.76 -4.77
N ARG A 845 35.62 21.86 -4.62
CA ARG A 845 37.10 21.83 -4.70
C ARG A 845 37.69 20.93 -3.63
N ARG A 846 37.26 21.09 -2.37
CA ARG A 846 37.76 20.27 -1.25
C ARG A 846 37.40 18.80 -1.40
N ALA A 847 36.20 18.51 -1.93
CA ALA A 847 35.78 17.14 -2.25
C ALA A 847 36.70 16.53 -3.32
N ALA A 848 37.04 17.27 -4.39
CA ALA A 848 37.96 16.81 -5.43
C ALA A 848 39.40 16.57 -4.88
N GLU A 849 39.85 17.37 -3.93
CA GLU A 849 41.17 17.19 -3.27
C GLU A 849 41.19 15.92 -2.40
N LEU A 850 40.07 15.56 -1.73
CA LEU A 850 39.95 14.42 -0.83
C LEU A 850 39.67 13.10 -1.55
N PHE A 851 38.79 13.13 -2.55
CA PHE A 851 38.25 11.92 -3.19
C PHE A 851 38.76 11.69 -4.62
N GLY A 852 39.47 12.67 -5.20
CA GLY A 852 39.89 12.62 -6.61
C GLY A 852 38.77 13.01 -7.59
N PRO A 853 39.05 13.03 -8.90
CA PRO A 853 38.03 13.32 -9.93
C PRO A 853 37.02 12.17 -10.00
N VAL A 854 35.73 12.50 -10.11
CA VAL A 854 34.66 11.51 -10.35
C VAL A 854 34.99 10.74 -11.64
N ALA A 855 35.06 9.42 -11.54
CA ALA A 855 35.51 8.53 -12.60
C ALA A 855 34.67 8.68 -13.88
N GLY A 856 35.38 8.79 -15.02
CA GLY A 856 34.80 8.89 -16.36
C GLY A 856 34.18 7.60 -16.88
N ASP A 857 34.14 7.42 -18.17
CA ASP A 857 33.58 6.32 -18.96
C ASP A 857 33.33 4.97 -18.21
N ARG A 858 32.11 4.77 -17.71
CA ARG A 858 31.71 3.58 -16.93
C ARG A 858 31.85 2.28 -17.72
N ALA A 859 31.74 2.36 -19.06
CA ALA A 859 31.95 1.18 -19.89
C ALA A 859 33.39 0.63 -19.77
N LYS A 860 34.38 1.51 -19.64
CA LYS A 860 35.75 1.10 -19.39
C LYS A 860 35.99 0.49 -18.03
N VAL A 861 35.27 0.99 -17.02
CA VAL A 861 35.32 0.42 -15.66
C VAL A 861 34.75 -0.99 -15.66
N TYR A 862 33.58 -1.19 -16.30
CA TYR A 862 33.01 -2.52 -16.48
C TYR A 862 33.95 -3.46 -17.24
N ASP A 863 34.50 -3.02 -18.39
CA ASP A 863 35.45 -3.82 -19.19
C ASP A 863 36.70 -4.23 -18.40
N ALA A 864 37.15 -3.36 -17.50
CA ALA A 864 38.30 -3.65 -16.63
C ALA A 864 37.97 -4.66 -15.50
N HIS A 865 36.69 -4.88 -15.18
CA HIS A 865 36.28 -5.73 -14.07
C HIS A 865 35.56 -7.01 -14.51
N LYS A 866 35.21 -7.20 -15.75
CA LYS A 866 34.39 -8.34 -16.21
C LYS A 866 35.04 -9.72 -15.94
N ASP A 867 36.34 -9.80 -15.71
CA ASP A 867 37.06 -11.03 -15.39
C ASP A 867 36.78 -11.52 -13.94
N VAL A 868 36.25 -10.67 -13.06
CA VAL A 868 35.88 -11.06 -11.69
C VAL A 868 34.82 -12.16 -11.66
N VAL A 869 34.00 -12.26 -12.72
CA VAL A 869 32.99 -13.32 -12.86
C VAL A 869 33.60 -14.70 -12.93
N ALA A 870 34.83 -14.83 -13.44
CA ALA A 870 35.57 -16.10 -13.53
C ALA A 870 36.42 -16.43 -12.29
N MET A 871 36.50 -15.53 -11.31
CA MET A 871 37.28 -15.74 -10.08
C MET A 871 36.57 -16.74 -9.16
N THR A 872 37.35 -17.45 -8.32
CA THR A 872 36.79 -18.35 -7.31
C THR A 872 36.17 -17.53 -6.18
N PRO A 873 34.86 -17.64 -5.93
CA PRO A 873 34.15 -16.82 -4.94
C PRO A 873 34.07 -17.48 -3.56
N ASP A 874 33.81 -16.64 -2.53
CA ASP A 874 33.40 -17.04 -1.19
C ASP A 874 32.07 -16.34 -0.85
N PRO A 875 30.92 -17.04 -1.00
CA PRO A 875 29.59 -16.42 -0.77
C PRO A 875 29.39 -15.87 0.64
N SER A 876 30.05 -16.46 1.65
CA SER A 876 29.95 -16.01 3.04
C SER A 876 30.57 -14.61 3.22
N LYS A 877 31.65 -14.33 2.52
CA LYS A 877 32.25 -12.99 2.46
C LYS A 877 31.43 -12.05 1.61
N GLY A 878 30.80 -12.55 0.53
CA GLY A 878 29.87 -11.79 -0.30
C GLY A 878 28.71 -11.21 0.49
N ARG A 879 28.16 -11.95 1.45
CA ARG A 879 27.13 -11.44 2.38
C ARG A 879 27.64 -10.24 3.18
N ALA A 880 28.88 -10.28 3.68
CA ALA A 880 29.44 -9.15 4.42
C ALA A 880 29.59 -7.90 3.55
N VAL A 881 29.95 -8.06 2.27
CA VAL A 881 30.01 -6.98 1.29
C VAL A 881 28.61 -6.43 1.03
N PHE A 882 27.59 -7.28 0.82
CA PHE A 882 26.21 -6.88 0.64
C PHE A 882 25.70 -6.03 1.81
N LEU A 883 25.92 -6.48 3.04
CA LEU A 883 25.50 -5.77 4.24
C LEU A 883 26.18 -4.39 4.37
N ARG A 884 27.43 -4.29 3.96
CA ARG A 884 28.22 -3.05 4.03
C ARG A 884 27.82 -2.02 2.96
N GLU A 885 27.64 -2.47 1.72
CA GLU A 885 27.53 -1.56 0.56
C GLU A 885 26.10 -1.47 -0.03
N CYS A 886 25.30 -2.53 0.08
CA CYS A 886 24.05 -2.67 -0.68
C CYS A 886 22.80 -2.61 0.21
N ALA A 887 22.86 -3.15 1.43
CA ALA A 887 21.71 -3.37 2.30
C ALA A 887 21.03 -2.08 2.77
N GLN A 888 21.71 -0.94 2.71
CA GLN A 888 21.13 0.37 3.04
C GLN A 888 20.08 0.86 2.02
N CYS A 889 20.07 0.30 0.82
CA CYS A 889 19.12 0.64 -0.24
C CYS A 889 18.40 -0.57 -0.82
N HIS A 890 19.02 -1.73 -0.82
CA HIS A 890 18.47 -2.93 -1.39
C HIS A 890 18.15 -3.98 -0.33
N ARG A 891 17.09 -4.72 -0.59
CA ARG A 891 16.76 -5.92 0.16
C ARG A 891 17.15 -7.15 -0.64
N LEU A 892 17.73 -8.14 0.05
CA LEU A 892 17.91 -9.50 -0.44
C LEU A 892 17.54 -10.47 0.69
N ASP A 893 16.62 -11.39 0.41
CA ASP A 893 16.04 -12.29 1.40
C ASP A 893 15.47 -11.50 2.61
N GLN A 894 16.10 -11.65 3.78
CA GLN A 894 15.67 -11.02 5.03
C GLN A 894 16.56 -9.83 5.43
N GLU A 895 17.49 -9.42 4.59
CA GLU A 895 18.50 -8.42 4.92
C GLU A 895 18.36 -7.18 4.08
N GLY A 896 18.56 -6.02 4.70
CA GLY A 896 18.52 -4.73 4.04
C GLY A 896 17.13 -4.10 3.99
N VAL A 897 16.99 -3.03 3.20
CA VAL A 897 15.80 -2.20 3.08
C VAL A 897 15.36 -2.05 1.61
N ALA A 898 14.06 -1.86 1.39
CA ALA A 898 13.48 -1.72 0.06
C ALA A 898 13.37 -0.23 -0.34
N VAL A 899 14.50 0.40 -0.63
CA VAL A 899 14.57 1.73 -1.25
C VAL A 899 14.76 1.56 -2.75
N GLY A 900 15.83 0.89 -3.15
CA GLY A 900 16.03 0.42 -4.52
C GLY A 900 15.18 -0.82 -4.83
N PRO A 901 15.29 -1.36 -6.06
CA PRO A 901 14.67 -2.64 -6.40
C PRO A 901 15.06 -3.73 -5.41
N ASP A 902 14.10 -4.55 -5.03
CA ASP A 902 14.36 -5.76 -4.26
C ASP A 902 15.23 -6.71 -5.09
N LEU A 903 16.33 -7.18 -4.54
CA LEU A 903 17.32 -8.00 -5.26
C LEU A 903 16.98 -9.49 -5.27
N PHE A 904 15.80 -9.87 -4.81
CA PHE A 904 15.39 -11.26 -4.83
C PHE A 904 15.41 -11.85 -6.25
N ASP A 905 14.94 -11.07 -7.23
CA ASP A 905 14.89 -11.46 -8.63
C ASP A 905 16.26 -11.40 -9.34
N ILE A 906 17.26 -10.80 -8.70
CA ILE A 906 18.60 -10.64 -9.30
C ILE A 906 19.28 -11.99 -9.52
N ARG A 907 18.88 -13.02 -8.77
CA ARG A 907 19.35 -14.42 -8.92
C ARG A 907 19.10 -14.98 -10.32
N ASN A 908 18.11 -14.45 -11.02
CA ASN A 908 17.76 -14.84 -12.38
C ASN A 908 18.65 -14.19 -13.45
N GLN A 909 19.39 -13.12 -13.11
CA GLN A 909 20.29 -12.43 -14.03
C GLN A 909 21.68 -13.11 -14.08
N SER A 910 22.41 -12.95 -15.18
CA SER A 910 23.80 -13.42 -15.25
C SER A 910 24.72 -12.58 -14.35
N LYS A 911 25.83 -13.14 -13.88
CA LYS A 911 26.81 -12.40 -13.08
C LYS A 911 27.36 -11.17 -13.80
N GLU A 912 27.49 -11.25 -15.13
CA GLU A 912 27.91 -10.14 -15.99
C GLU A 912 26.88 -9.00 -15.98
N ALA A 913 25.58 -9.32 -16.07
CA ALA A 913 24.50 -8.33 -16.01
C ALA A 913 24.45 -7.66 -14.64
N ILE A 914 24.54 -8.46 -13.56
CA ILE A 914 24.59 -7.94 -12.19
C ILE A 914 25.79 -7.00 -12.02
N LEU A 915 26.98 -7.41 -12.47
CA LEU A 915 28.18 -6.60 -12.41
C LEU A 915 28.02 -5.29 -13.21
N LEU A 916 27.38 -5.34 -14.39
CA LEU A 916 27.12 -4.16 -15.20
C LEU A 916 26.21 -3.17 -14.44
N HIS A 917 25.12 -3.64 -13.85
CA HIS A 917 24.22 -2.78 -13.06
C HIS A 917 24.90 -2.20 -11.82
N ILE A 918 25.83 -2.92 -11.19
CA ILE A 918 26.60 -2.41 -10.05
C ILE A 918 27.59 -1.33 -10.49
N LEU A 919 28.35 -1.56 -11.57
CA LEU A 919 29.41 -0.66 -12.01
C LEU A 919 28.93 0.50 -12.87
N ALA A 920 27.80 0.35 -13.56
CA ALA A 920 27.20 1.35 -14.44
C ALA A 920 25.68 1.52 -14.16
N PRO A 921 25.27 1.94 -12.96
CA PRO A 921 23.86 1.95 -12.53
C PRO A 921 23.00 2.94 -13.33
N ASP A 922 23.60 3.88 -14.05
CA ASP A 922 22.88 4.81 -14.93
C ASP A 922 22.62 4.23 -16.33
N HIS A 923 23.16 3.04 -16.62
CA HIS A 923 22.97 2.40 -17.92
C HIS A 923 21.49 2.08 -18.18
N GLU A 924 20.81 1.64 -17.13
CA GLU A 924 19.37 1.36 -17.15
C GLU A 924 18.76 1.64 -15.78
N ILE A 925 17.84 2.61 -15.73
CA ILE A 925 17.07 2.91 -14.51
C ILE A 925 15.69 2.29 -14.65
N THR A 926 15.37 1.36 -13.78
CA THR A 926 14.05 0.71 -13.73
C THR A 926 12.95 1.75 -13.56
N PRO A 927 11.85 1.68 -14.34
CA PRO A 927 10.71 2.58 -14.16
C PRO A 927 10.21 2.63 -12.71
N GLY A 928 9.97 3.84 -12.19
CA GLY A 928 9.59 4.06 -10.78
C GLY A 928 10.76 4.27 -9.82
N PHE A 929 12.02 4.13 -10.27
CA PHE A 929 13.22 4.35 -9.46
C PHE A 929 14.03 5.60 -9.90
N THR A 930 13.36 6.56 -10.52
CA THR A 930 13.98 7.87 -10.82
C THR A 930 14.28 8.60 -9.52
N ALA A 931 15.52 8.99 -9.32
CA ALA A 931 15.93 9.78 -8.16
C ALA A 931 15.53 11.25 -8.33
N TYR A 932 15.14 11.87 -7.22
CA TYR A 932 14.83 13.30 -7.12
C TYR A 932 15.68 13.95 -6.05
N THR A 933 16.10 15.18 -6.30
CA THR A 933 16.71 16.03 -5.27
C THR A 933 15.74 17.14 -4.94
N VAL A 934 15.47 17.31 -3.65
CA VAL A 934 14.61 18.33 -3.08
C VAL A 934 15.46 19.23 -2.18
N ALA A 935 15.61 20.48 -2.58
CA ALA A 935 16.17 21.52 -1.73
C ALA A 935 15.03 22.20 -0.96
N THR A 936 15.20 22.35 0.34
CA THR A 936 14.19 22.93 1.22
C THR A 936 14.61 24.33 1.67
N LEU A 937 13.64 25.19 1.96
CA LEU A 937 13.86 26.55 2.44
C LEU A 937 14.68 26.61 3.74
N ASP A 938 14.69 25.52 4.52
CA ASP A 938 15.51 25.40 5.73
C ASP A 938 16.94 24.92 5.46
N GLY A 939 17.35 24.82 4.19
CA GLY A 939 18.72 24.48 3.76
C GLY A 939 19.06 23.00 3.77
N ARG A 940 18.07 22.10 3.88
CA ARG A 940 18.27 20.66 3.66
C ARG A 940 18.29 20.37 2.16
N VAL A 941 19.12 19.43 1.79
CA VAL A 941 19.13 18.86 0.45
C VAL A 941 18.86 17.36 0.59
N LEU A 942 17.67 16.95 0.18
CA LEU A 942 17.20 15.57 0.31
C LEU A 942 17.22 14.92 -1.05
N THR A 943 17.88 13.77 -1.18
CA THR A 943 17.88 12.99 -2.41
C THR A 943 17.26 11.62 -2.13
N GLY A 944 16.28 11.22 -2.94
CA GLY A 944 15.56 9.98 -2.74
C GLY A 944 14.61 9.68 -3.89
N LEU A 945 13.80 8.65 -3.71
CA LEU A 945 12.71 8.30 -4.61
C LEU A 945 11.42 8.95 -4.10
N ILE A 946 10.58 9.46 -4.99
CA ILE A 946 9.24 9.90 -4.60
C ILE A 946 8.41 8.66 -4.31
N ALA A 947 8.14 8.41 -3.02
CA ALA A 947 7.28 7.33 -2.56
C ALA A 947 5.80 7.65 -2.79
N SER A 948 5.41 8.91 -2.51
CA SER A 948 4.07 9.44 -2.80
C SER A 948 4.13 10.96 -2.94
N GLU A 949 3.16 11.53 -3.63
CA GLU A 949 3.03 12.99 -3.78
C GLU A 949 1.56 13.42 -3.87
N THR A 950 1.30 14.63 -3.37
CA THR A 950 0.03 15.35 -3.52
C THR A 950 0.32 16.77 -3.97
N ASP A 951 -0.74 17.56 -4.14
CA ASP A 951 -0.61 19.00 -4.40
C ASP A 951 0.03 19.77 -3.22
N SER A 952 0.02 19.21 -2.00
CA SER A 952 0.51 19.84 -0.78
C SER A 952 1.85 19.30 -0.29
N SER A 953 2.22 18.07 -0.60
CA SER A 953 3.43 17.43 -0.08
C SER A 953 4.06 16.42 -1.03
N ILE A 954 5.35 16.14 -0.80
CA ILE A 954 6.10 15.05 -1.42
C ILE A 954 6.68 14.19 -0.31
N THR A 955 6.53 12.87 -0.41
CA THR A 955 7.22 11.91 0.46
C THR A 955 8.41 11.35 -0.28
N LEU A 956 9.61 11.61 0.23
CA LEU A 956 10.87 11.09 -0.32
C LEU A 956 11.32 9.89 0.51
N ARG A 957 11.57 8.77 -0.16
CA ARG A 957 12.21 7.60 0.42
C ARG A 957 13.70 7.63 0.13
N GLN A 958 14.50 7.62 1.18
CA GLN A 958 15.96 7.72 1.16
C GLN A 958 16.61 6.39 1.60
N SER A 959 17.94 6.33 1.56
CA SER A 959 18.71 5.21 2.10
C SER A 959 18.30 4.89 3.55
N LEU A 960 18.49 3.64 3.96
CA LEU A 960 18.03 3.08 5.24
C LEU A 960 16.49 3.07 5.39
N GLY A 961 15.74 3.23 4.30
CA GLY A 961 14.27 3.24 4.31
C GLY A 961 13.66 4.46 4.98
N LYS A 962 14.44 5.51 5.21
CA LYS A 962 13.95 6.76 5.79
C LYS A 962 12.96 7.42 4.82
N GLU A 963 11.82 7.86 5.33
CA GLU A 963 10.86 8.67 4.59
C GLU A 963 10.78 10.06 5.19
N ASP A 964 10.99 11.07 4.34
CA ASP A 964 10.80 12.47 4.68
C ASP A 964 9.60 13.02 3.92
N VAL A 965 8.59 13.47 4.65
CA VAL A 965 7.45 14.20 4.08
C VAL A 965 7.79 15.68 4.07
N VAL A 966 7.86 16.25 2.86
CA VAL A 966 8.17 17.68 2.65
C VAL A 966 6.96 18.36 2.07
N LEU A 967 6.51 19.43 2.73
CA LEU A 967 5.43 20.24 2.17
C LEU A 967 5.95 21.01 0.96
N ARG A 968 5.10 21.14 -0.07
CA ARG A 968 5.49 21.91 -1.26
C ARG A 968 5.77 23.38 -0.96
N SER A 969 5.15 23.93 0.11
CA SER A 969 5.45 25.28 0.61
C SER A 969 6.86 25.44 1.18
N ASP A 970 7.49 24.34 1.60
CA ASP A 970 8.80 24.33 2.24
C ASP A 970 9.91 23.96 1.25
N ILE A 971 9.53 23.70 -0.01
CA ILE A 971 10.45 23.33 -1.07
C ILE A 971 10.91 24.59 -1.81
N ASP A 972 12.23 24.72 -1.95
CA ASP A 972 12.87 25.74 -2.78
C ASP A 972 13.01 25.23 -4.22
N GLU A 973 13.48 23.99 -4.39
CA GLU A 973 13.67 23.38 -5.71
C GLU A 973 13.42 21.86 -5.67
N VAL A 974 12.78 21.32 -6.73
CA VAL A 974 12.71 19.88 -7.00
C VAL A 974 13.29 19.61 -8.38
N SER A 975 14.28 18.76 -8.44
CA SER A 975 14.90 18.35 -9.70
C SER A 975 14.96 16.83 -9.84
N ALA A 976 14.51 16.33 -11.00
CA ALA A 976 14.66 14.93 -11.37
C ALA A 976 16.11 14.65 -11.80
N SER A 977 16.73 13.67 -11.18
CA SER A 977 18.06 13.23 -11.56
C SER A 977 18.00 12.37 -12.83
N LYS A 978 18.94 12.60 -13.73
CA LYS A 978 19.20 11.69 -14.85
C LYS A 978 20.07 10.50 -14.45
N GLN A 979 20.52 10.48 -13.21
CA GLN A 979 21.37 9.44 -12.66
C GLN A 979 20.58 8.60 -11.68
N SER A 980 20.94 7.33 -11.56
CA SER A 980 20.40 6.41 -10.58
C SER A 980 20.65 6.90 -9.13
N LEU A 981 19.76 6.57 -8.22
CA LEU A 981 20.04 6.71 -6.79
C LEU A 981 21.18 5.79 -6.37
N MET A 982 21.33 4.64 -7.04
CA MET A 982 22.47 3.74 -6.84
C MET A 982 23.76 4.43 -7.22
N PRO A 983 24.76 4.50 -6.32
CA PRO A 983 25.97 5.26 -6.56
C PRO A 983 26.88 4.58 -7.60
N GLN A 984 27.59 5.39 -8.38
CA GLN A 984 28.75 4.95 -9.14
C GLN A 984 30.01 4.97 -8.25
N GLY A 985 31.05 4.24 -8.63
CA GLY A 985 32.34 4.26 -7.92
C GLY A 985 32.47 3.20 -6.84
N LEU A 986 31.57 2.23 -6.81
CA LEU A 986 31.65 1.10 -5.85
C LEU A 986 32.93 0.26 -6.01
N GLU A 987 33.57 0.30 -7.19
CA GLU A 987 34.87 -0.33 -7.43
C GLU A 987 36.04 0.29 -6.64
N GLU A 988 35.83 1.45 -6.02
CA GLU A 988 36.82 2.07 -5.15
C GLU A 988 36.75 1.51 -3.71
N THR A 989 35.58 1.00 -3.32
CA THR A 989 35.31 0.46 -1.97
C THR A 989 35.22 -1.06 -1.95
N ILE A 990 34.96 -1.69 -3.08
CA ILE A 990 34.84 -3.13 -3.27
C ILE A 990 36.03 -3.64 -4.10
N SER A 991 36.87 -4.48 -3.52
CA SER A 991 37.99 -5.11 -4.23
C SER A 991 37.49 -6.11 -5.27
N ARG A 992 38.34 -6.48 -6.23
CA ARG A 992 37.98 -7.47 -7.28
C ARG A 992 37.55 -8.82 -6.71
N GLN A 993 38.17 -9.30 -5.64
CA GLN A 993 37.79 -10.53 -4.98
C GLN A 993 36.44 -10.36 -4.28
N GLU A 994 36.21 -9.25 -3.62
CA GLU A 994 34.93 -8.95 -3.00
C GLU A 994 33.78 -8.84 -4.02
N PHE A 995 34.04 -8.38 -5.24
CA PHE A 995 33.06 -8.45 -6.33
C PHE A 995 32.70 -9.89 -6.70
N ALA A 996 33.69 -10.76 -6.83
CA ALA A 996 33.43 -12.18 -7.11
C ALA A 996 32.59 -12.81 -5.98
N ASP A 997 32.95 -12.54 -4.71
CA ASP A 997 32.27 -13.02 -3.52
C ASP A 997 30.81 -12.48 -3.47
N LEU A 998 30.62 -11.17 -3.72
CA LEU A 998 29.31 -10.51 -3.77
C LEU A 998 28.42 -11.09 -4.87
N LEU A 999 28.94 -11.23 -6.10
CA LEU A 999 28.18 -11.81 -7.21
C LEU A 999 27.71 -13.22 -6.89
N SER A 1000 28.55 -14.04 -6.24
CA SER A 1000 28.19 -15.38 -5.81
C SER A 1000 27.08 -15.38 -4.73
N TYR A 1001 27.19 -14.48 -3.74
CA TYR A 1001 26.15 -14.29 -2.73
C TYR A 1001 24.82 -13.84 -3.35
N LEU A 1002 24.86 -12.81 -4.23
CA LEU A 1002 23.68 -12.33 -4.94
C LEU A 1002 23.00 -13.39 -5.80
N LYS A 1003 23.77 -14.34 -6.33
CA LYS A 1003 23.27 -15.51 -7.07
C LYS A 1003 22.73 -16.63 -6.15
N GLY A 1004 22.93 -16.54 -4.84
CA GLY A 1004 22.54 -17.60 -3.91
C GLY A 1004 23.44 -18.83 -3.98
N GLU A 1005 24.64 -18.73 -4.55
CA GLU A 1005 25.62 -19.82 -4.60
C GLU A 1005 26.13 -20.08 -3.18
N GLY A 1006 26.09 -21.33 -2.72
CA GLY A 1006 26.53 -21.72 -1.36
C GLY A 1006 25.42 -21.84 -0.31
N ALA A 1007 24.17 -21.50 -0.63
CA ALA A 1007 23.02 -21.70 0.28
C ALA A 1007 22.53 -23.17 0.37
N GLY A 1008 23.21 -24.11 -0.28
CA GLY A 1008 22.83 -25.51 -0.38
C GLY A 1008 23.56 -26.47 0.57
N GLY A 1009 23.94 -26.01 1.77
CA GLY A 1009 24.65 -26.83 2.73
C GLY A 1009 24.43 -26.42 4.19
N GLU A 1010 23.20 -26.57 4.71
CA GLU A 1010 22.88 -26.82 6.12
C GLU A 1010 21.44 -27.34 6.23
#